data_67a7d009f9255971736dd2365df9b0b5
#
_entry.id   67a7d009f9255971736dd2365df9b0b5
#
_cell.length_a   1.000
_cell.length_b   1.000
_cell.length_c   1.000
_cell.angle_alpha   90.00
_cell.angle_beta   90.00
_cell.angle_gamma   90.00
#
_symmetry.space_group_name_H-M   'P 1'
#
loop_
_entity.id
_entity.type
_entity.pdbx_description
1 polymer ?
#
loop_
_entity_poly.entity_id
_entity_poly.type
_entity_poly.pdbx_seq_one_letter_code
_entity_poly.pdbx_strand_id
1 'polypeptide(L)'
;MHKLTSTFLCSSASIVLALFGMLGTQSAGAAEPLARITVDAGEHTRVDTPVCGSLDGVPLGLPDARYVLTEGSASGQNVLPAQLEPWPPPGEPGRGAKLWFILAGETKPGAKRTYELSIQEGSAEGRDAGVSVRQTQDYCDILYGDTKVLRYNSAVVPPPAGQSDLYKRSGFIHPLWSPTGSVLTNIHAPDHIHHLGIWMPWTHTEFEGKSVDFWNLKEGQGTVRFVKYLATTDGPVFGGFQVEQEHVALKTAEGEKVVLKEVWDVRVYNVGGPGSPAGGGAGKGYWLWDFKSTQRCVADSPLRQVEYRYGGFGFRGAAEWDEQTAEYLTSEGKTRKDGHATRARWCDTSGKIKEWEGVTFYSHPANFRHPEPMRIWPEGQVFFNWAPSQAGDWEMKPGEDHVFRYRLYVHEGKVNVADAERIWADYAEPPKVTIEPGRARPAVAADRPNDAIVLFDGKDFSHWTTGGDKEIGWKIADGEMTIVPKSGSIMTKHNFTDFKMHVEFKTPQLPPEVKGQGRGNSGVYIQRRYEVQILDSYGLEPKKNECASIYTFKAPDKNVCKKPGEWQSYDITFHAARYEGQKKLKNARISLVHNGVLVHDDVEVPNKTGAGQQEGPEPGPILLQEHGNVVSFRNIWIVPL
;
A
#
# COMPACT_ATOMS: atom_id res chain seq x y z
N MET A 1 87.26 9.63 -18.01
CA MET A 1 88.25 8.56 -18.28
C MET A 1 87.47 7.30 -18.56
N HIS A 2 87.81 6.73 -19.76
CA HIS A 2 87.58 5.39 -20.26
C HIS A 2 86.14 4.92 -20.42
N LYS A 3 85.67 4.90 -21.68
CA LYS A 3 85.87 4.02 -22.86
C LYS A 3 85.05 2.73 -22.76
N LEU A 4 84.00 2.65 -23.61
CA LEU A 4 83.89 1.78 -24.79
C LEU A 4 83.89 0.27 -24.47
N THR A 5 82.89 -0.47 -24.90
CA THR A 5 82.84 -1.01 -26.28
C THR A 5 81.50 -1.70 -26.55
N SER A 6 81.04 -1.57 -27.75
CA SER A 6 79.93 -2.23 -28.47
C SER A 6 80.16 -3.72 -28.72
N THR A 7 79.11 -4.51 -28.76
CA THR A 7 79.08 -5.65 -29.68
C THR A 7 77.64 -5.92 -30.19
N PHE A 8 77.48 -5.91 -31.47
CA PHE A 8 76.30 -6.34 -32.22
C PHE A 8 76.21 -7.86 -32.22
N LEU A 9 74.97 -8.37 -32.03
CA LEU A 9 74.61 -9.66 -32.62
C LEU A 9 73.17 -9.68 -33.04
N CYS A 10 72.95 -9.91 -34.29
CA CYS A 10 71.72 -10.06 -35.03
C CYS A 10 71.13 -11.46 -34.77
N SER A 11 69.86 -11.59 -34.50
CA SER A 11 69.12 -12.83 -34.86
C SER A 11 67.60 -12.58 -34.92
N SER A 12 67.11 -12.76 -36.09
CA SER A 12 65.82 -13.27 -36.59
C SER A 12 64.55 -13.00 -35.79
N ALA A 13 63.71 -12.17 -36.39
CA ALA A 13 62.31 -11.96 -36.05
C ALA A 13 61.45 -13.16 -36.47
N SER A 14 60.74 -13.75 -35.52
CA SER A 14 59.58 -14.60 -35.78
C SER A 14 58.34 -13.81 -35.45
N ILE A 15 57.55 -13.45 -36.46
CA ILE A 15 56.25 -12.81 -36.35
C ILE A 15 55.26 -13.89 -35.93
N VAL A 16 54.77 -13.82 -34.64
CA VAL A 16 53.62 -14.56 -34.20
C VAL A 16 52.41 -13.60 -34.31
N LEU A 17 51.57 -13.85 -35.30
CA LEU A 17 50.28 -13.18 -35.47
C LEU A 17 49.33 -13.68 -34.34
N ALA A 18 49.17 -12.92 -33.26
CA ALA A 18 48.14 -13.15 -32.29
C ALA A 18 46.83 -12.56 -32.82
N LEU A 19 45.92 -13.42 -33.27
CA LEU A 19 44.51 -13.06 -33.47
C LEU A 19 43.91 -12.77 -32.09
N PHE A 20 43.80 -11.49 -31.72
CA PHE A 20 42.91 -11.06 -30.68
C PHE A 20 41.46 -11.12 -31.21
N GLY A 21 40.77 -12.21 -30.89
CA GLY A 21 39.32 -12.25 -31.01
C GLY A 21 38.72 -11.14 -30.15
N MET A 22 38.07 -10.17 -30.78
CA MET A 22 37.16 -9.25 -30.09
C MET A 22 36.03 -10.07 -29.48
N LEU A 23 36.19 -10.47 -28.23
CA LEU A 23 35.05 -10.79 -27.36
C LEU A 23 34.27 -9.47 -27.17
N GLY A 24 33.25 -9.29 -27.99
CA GLY A 24 32.26 -8.28 -27.74
C GLY A 24 31.68 -8.50 -26.35
N THR A 25 31.97 -7.59 -25.44
CA THR A 25 31.22 -7.47 -24.21
C THR A 25 29.76 -7.17 -24.58
N GLN A 26 28.92 -8.21 -24.63
CA GLN A 26 27.47 -7.98 -24.58
C GLN A 26 27.21 -7.24 -23.28
N SER A 27 26.86 -5.97 -23.38
CA SER A 27 26.29 -5.23 -22.28
C SER A 27 25.08 -6.05 -21.80
N ALA A 28 25.08 -6.46 -20.54
CA ALA A 28 23.88 -7.00 -19.91
C ALA A 28 22.73 -6.04 -20.22
N GLY A 29 21.77 -6.48 -21.03
CA GLY A 29 20.62 -5.65 -21.40
C GLY A 29 19.94 -5.19 -20.13
N ALA A 30 19.73 -3.88 -19.99
CA ALA A 30 18.98 -3.33 -18.87
C ALA A 30 17.64 -4.07 -18.78
N ALA A 31 17.29 -4.50 -17.57
CA ALA A 31 16.05 -5.22 -17.34
C ALA A 31 14.86 -4.35 -17.79
N GLU A 32 13.91 -4.90 -18.57
CA GLU A 32 12.74 -4.14 -19.01
C GLU A 32 11.90 -3.71 -17.80
N PRO A 33 11.36 -2.49 -17.78
CA PRO A 33 10.59 -1.97 -16.65
C PRO A 33 9.27 -2.74 -16.47
N LEU A 34 8.81 -2.88 -15.22
CA LEU A 34 7.51 -3.49 -14.89
C LEU A 34 6.34 -2.71 -15.47
N ALA A 35 6.48 -1.39 -15.50
CA ALA A 35 5.50 -0.48 -16.07
C ALA A 35 6.17 0.82 -16.50
N ARG A 36 5.56 1.50 -17.46
CA ARG A 36 5.84 2.90 -17.80
C ARG A 36 4.74 3.78 -17.22
N ILE A 37 5.14 4.83 -16.53
CA ILE A 37 4.23 5.74 -15.83
C ILE A 37 4.37 7.11 -16.45
N THR A 38 3.26 7.69 -16.87
CA THR A 38 3.20 9.08 -17.36
C THR A 38 2.38 9.89 -16.36
N VAL A 39 2.97 10.97 -15.88
CA VAL A 39 2.32 11.98 -15.05
C VAL A 39 2.10 13.23 -15.88
N ASP A 40 0.84 13.61 -16.05
CA ASP A 40 0.43 14.84 -16.72
C ASP A 40 0.10 15.89 -15.65
N ALA A 41 0.82 17.00 -15.61
CA ALA A 41 0.66 18.05 -14.61
C ALA A 41 -0.73 18.73 -14.67
N GLY A 42 -1.42 18.64 -15.81
CA GLY A 42 -2.66 19.40 -16.06
C GLY A 42 -2.39 20.90 -16.16
N GLU A 43 -3.32 21.71 -15.68
CA GLU A 43 -3.27 23.17 -15.82
C GLU A 43 -2.45 23.88 -14.71
N HIS A 44 -1.96 23.14 -13.73
CA HIS A 44 -1.30 23.69 -12.53
C HIS A 44 0.20 23.36 -12.48
N THR A 45 0.99 24.28 -11.92
CA THR A 45 2.37 23.99 -11.51
C THR A 45 2.34 23.02 -10.34
N ARG A 46 3.14 21.95 -10.41
CA ARG A 46 3.31 20.96 -9.35
C ARG A 46 4.69 21.09 -8.73
N VAL A 47 4.78 20.98 -7.41
CA VAL A 47 6.06 20.99 -6.69
C VAL A 47 6.01 19.96 -5.57
N ASP A 48 6.87 18.96 -5.65
CA ASP A 48 6.97 17.90 -4.63
C ASP A 48 5.61 17.28 -4.27
N THR A 49 4.82 16.99 -5.32
CA THR A 49 3.41 16.60 -5.19
C THR A 49 3.28 15.09 -4.97
N PRO A 50 2.63 14.64 -3.89
CA PRO A 50 2.26 13.23 -3.73
C PRO A 50 1.28 12.81 -4.82
N VAL A 51 1.59 11.73 -5.52
CA VAL A 51 0.75 11.20 -6.60
C VAL A 51 0.55 9.71 -6.46
N CYS A 52 -0.58 9.21 -6.95
CA CYS A 52 -0.84 7.78 -6.99
C CYS A 52 -1.51 7.34 -8.30
N GLY A 53 -1.28 6.09 -8.68
CA GLY A 53 -1.93 5.44 -9.82
C GLY A 53 -2.28 3.99 -9.53
N SER A 54 -3.29 3.46 -10.23
CA SER A 54 -3.62 2.02 -10.15
C SER A 54 -2.63 1.19 -10.92
N LEU A 55 -2.17 0.08 -10.33
CA LEU A 55 -1.29 -0.90 -10.94
C LEU A 55 -2.08 -2.09 -11.55
N ASP A 56 -3.31 -1.87 -11.95
CA ASP A 56 -4.12 -2.91 -12.57
C ASP A 56 -3.42 -3.49 -13.81
N GLY A 57 -3.23 -4.82 -13.79
CA GLY A 57 -2.55 -5.52 -14.88
C GLY A 57 -1.02 -5.45 -14.88
N VAL A 58 -0.40 -4.76 -13.92
CA VAL A 58 1.06 -4.75 -13.74
C VAL A 58 1.48 -5.99 -12.94
N PRO A 59 2.40 -6.82 -13.43
CA PRO A 59 2.91 -7.94 -12.67
C PRO A 59 3.81 -7.41 -11.55
N LEU A 60 3.32 -7.47 -10.32
CA LEU A 60 4.06 -7.06 -9.12
C LEU A 60 4.92 -8.23 -8.64
N GLY A 61 6.10 -7.92 -8.11
CA GLY A 61 6.99 -8.88 -7.45
C GLY A 61 6.51 -9.27 -6.04
N LEU A 62 7.43 -9.79 -5.23
CA LEU A 62 7.16 -10.16 -3.84
C LEU A 62 6.68 -8.95 -3.01
N PRO A 63 5.87 -9.16 -1.96
CA PRO A 63 5.36 -8.09 -1.10
C PRO A 63 6.44 -7.19 -0.49
N ASP A 64 7.63 -7.74 -0.22
CA ASP A 64 8.76 -7.03 0.39
C ASP A 64 9.75 -6.46 -0.63
N ALA A 65 9.42 -6.50 -1.93
CA ALA A 65 10.28 -5.96 -2.97
C ALA A 65 10.39 -4.43 -2.87
N ARG A 66 11.59 -3.90 -3.04
CA ARG A 66 11.82 -2.46 -3.11
C ARG A 66 11.49 -1.96 -4.51
N TYR A 67 10.44 -1.19 -4.63
CA TYR A 67 10.03 -0.56 -5.88
C TYR A 67 10.67 0.81 -6.03
N VAL A 68 11.18 1.09 -7.21
CA VAL A 68 11.78 2.38 -7.55
C VAL A 68 11.28 2.86 -8.91
N LEU A 69 11.24 4.17 -9.06
CA LEU A 69 10.92 4.85 -10.30
C LEU A 69 12.20 5.49 -10.86
N THR A 70 12.50 5.20 -12.10
CA THR A 70 13.61 5.83 -12.80
C THR A 70 13.07 6.81 -13.83
N GLU A 71 13.46 8.08 -13.69
CA GLU A 71 13.20 9.12 -14.67
C GLU A 71 14.44 9.30 -15.54
N GLY A 72 14.31 9.03 -16.84
CA GLY A 72 15.39 9.28 -17.80
C GLY A 72 15.51 10.77 -18.11
N SER A 73 16.71 11.33 -17.95
CA SER A 73 17.01 12.70 -18.39
C SER A 73 18.30 12.74 -19.20
N ALA A 74 18.49 13.80 -19.98
CA ALA A 74 19.73 14.02 -20.74
C ALA A 74 20.99 14.13 -19.85
N SER A 75 20.82 14.38 -18.55
CA SER A 75 21.90 14.53 -17.56
C SER A 75 22.13 13.29 -16.69
N GLY A 76 21.35 12.20 -16.88
CA GLY A 76 21.45 10.97 -16.09
C GLY A 76 20.10 10.40 -15.68
N GLN A 77 20.12 9.31 -14.93
CA GLN A 77 18.92 8.70 -14.37
C GLN A 77 18.67 9.25 -12.96
N ASN A 78 17.46 9.73 -12.71
CA ASN A 78 16.99 10.09 -11.37
C ASN A 78 16.15 8.93 -10.82
N VAL A 79 16.55 8.36 -9.68
CA VAL A 79 15.85 7.24 -9.04
C VAL A 79 15.06 7.76 -7.87
N LEU A 80 13.76 7.54 -7.87
CA LEU A 80 12.83 7.94 -6.82
C LEU A 80 12.25 6.71 -6.11
N PRO A 81 12.03 6.77 -4.81
CA PRO A 81 11.34 5.71 -4.09
C PRO A 81 9.87 5.63 -4.51
N ALA A 82 9.35 4.41 -4.57
CA ALA A 82 7.94 4.14 -4.79
C ALA A 82 7.40 3.25 -3.67
N GLN A 83 6.14 3.41 -3.35
CA GLN A 83 5.47 2.67 -2.28
C GLN A 83 4.18 2.05 -2.80
N LEU A 84 4.01 0.75 -2.55
CA LEU A 84 2.78 0.06 -2.86
C LEU A 84 1.80 0.12 -1.68
N GLU A 85 0.56 0.36 -2.01
CA GLU A 85 -0.57 0.25 -1.08
C GLU A 85 -1.55 -0.79 -1.64
N PRO A 86 -1.91 -1.85 -0.88
CA PRO A 86 -2.96 -2.78 -1.29
C PRO A 86 -4.27 -2.05 -1.59
N TRP A 87 -4.95 -2.40 -2.69
CA TRP A 87 -6.21 -1.80 -3.08
C TRP A 87 -7.20 -2.85 -3.59
N PRO A 88 -8.42 -2.89 -3.11
CA PRO A 88 -8.96 -2.11 -1.98
C PRO A 88 -8.29 -2.48 -0.64
N PRO A 89 -8.56 -1.70 0.41
CA PRO A 89 -8.05 -1.99 1.75
C PRO A 89 -8.40 -3.42 2.20
N PRO A 90 -7.64 -4.02 3.13
CA PRO A 90 -7.93 -5.35 3.66
C PRO A 90 -9.38 -5.48 4.13
N GLY A 91 -10.09 -6.52 3.63
CA GLY A 91 -11.48 -6.80 3.96
C GLY A 91 -12.52 -6.36 2.92
N GLU A 92 -12.12 -5.61 1.89
CA GLU A 92 -12.99 -5.27 0.76
C GLU A 92 -12.77 -6.20 -0.45
N PRO A 93 -13.81 -6.51 -1.25
CA PRO A 93 -13.65 -7.33 -2.43
C PRO A 93 -12.90 -6.57 -3.54
N GLY A 94 -11.90 -7.23 -4.12
CA GLY A 94 -11.06 -6.73 -5.20
C GLY A 94 -9.58 -6.87 -4.81
N ARG A 95 -8.71 -7.06 -5.79
CA ARG A 95 -7.27 -7.12 -5.59
C ARG A 95 -6.60 -6.27 -6.64
N GLY A 96 -6.01 -5.20 -6.22
CA GLY A 96 -5.15 -4.34 -6.98
C GLY A 96 -4.09 -3.75 -6.05
N ALA A 97 -3.23 -2.92 -6.55
CA ALA A 97 -2.35 -2.09 -5.75
C ALA A 97 -2.38 -0.67 -6.31
N LYS A 98 -2.20 0.30 -5.43
CA LYS A 98 -1.87 1.67 -5.81
C LYS A 98 -0.38 1.88 -5.67
N LEU A 99 0.19 2.50 -6.67
CA LEU A 99 1.56 2.99 -6.62
C LEU A 99 1.54 4.44 -6.14
N TRP A 100 2.28 4.71 -5.08
CA TRP A 100 2.50 6.05 -4.55
C TRP A 100 3.94 6.48 -4.77
N PHE A 101 4.15 7.74 -5.11
CA PHE A 101 5.46 8.37 -5.20
C PHE A 101 5.33 9.89 -5.09
N ILE A 102 6.46 10.57 -4.93
CA ILE A 102 6.51 12.04 -4.96
C ILE A 102 6.95 12.49 -6.36
N LEU A 103 6.13 13.32 -7.01
CA LEU A 103 6.51 14.04 -8.22
C LEU A 103 7.50 15.15 -7.82
N ALA A 104 8.77 14.74 -7.68
CA ALA A 104 9.82 15.57 -7.09
C ALA A 104 10.17 16.78 -7.97
N GLY A 105 10.43 17.92 -7.32
CA GLY A 105 10.76 19.17 -7.97
C GLY A 105 9.59 19.84 -8.68
N GLU A 106 9.88 20.90 -9.43
CA GLU A 106 8.87 21.65 -10.17
C GLU A 106 8.48 20.94 -11.48
N THR A 107 7.18 20.82 -11.73
CA THR A 107 6.60 20.38 -13.01
C THR A 107 5.62 21.45 -13.48
N LYS A 108 5.90 22.06 -14.65
CA LYS A 108 5.13 23.18 -15.20
C LYS A 108 3.76 22.75 -15.72
N PRO A 109 2.78 23.65 -15.82
CA PRO A 109 1.50 23.37 -16.45
C PRO A 109 1.65 22.76 -17.85
N GLY A 110 0.85 21.74 -18.17
CA GLY A 110 0.89 21.03 -19.45
C GLY A 110 2.08 20.10 -19.64
N ALA A 111 3.05 20.11 -18.73
CA ALA A 111 4.21 19.23 -18.84
C ALA A 111 3.84 17.78 -18.46
N LYS A 112 4.50 16.84 -19.17
CA LYS A 112 4.41 15.41 -18.87
C LYS A 112 5.77 14.88 -18.46
N ARG A 113 5.80 14.09 -17.39
CA ARG A 113 7.00 13.37 -16.93
C ARG A 113 6.76 11.89 -17.03
N THR A 114 7.78 11.16 -17.46
CA THR A 114 7.68 9.70 -17.67
C THR A 114 8.69 8.98 -16.80
N TYR A 115 8.23 7.92 -16.17
CA TYR A 115 9.02 7.09 -15.27
C TYR A 115 8.92 5.63 -15.69
N GLU A 116 9.95 4.87 -15.37
CA GLU A 116 9.98 3.42 -15.48
C GLU A 116 9.98 2.80 -14.08
N LEU A 117 9.00 1.93 -13.81
CA LEU A 117 8.90 1.19 -12.56
C LEU A 117 9.75 -0.06 -12.64
N SER A 118 10.61 -0.26 -11.66
CA SER A 118 11.43 -1.47 -11.52
C SER A 118 11.53 -1.91 -10.06
N ILE A 119 12.01 -3.16 -9.87
CA ILE A 119 12.40 -3.67 -8.55
C ILE A 119 13.90 -3.47 -8.43
N GLN A 120 14.34 -2.88 -7.33
CA GLN A 120 15.74 -2.76 -6.99
C GLN A 120 16.17 -3.98 -6.18
N GLU A 121 17.21 -4.69 -6.69
CA GLU A 121 17.85 -5.78 -5.95
C GLU A 121 18.59 -5.21 -4.71
N GLY A 122 18.44 -5.87 -3.59
CA GLY A 122 19.12 -5.53 -2.33
C GLY A 122 18.24 -5.81 -1.11
N SER A 123 18.87 -6.19 0.01
CA SER A 123 18.16 -6.42 1.26
C SER A 123 17.51 -5.12 1.76
N ALA A 124 16.40 -5.25 2.46
CA ALA A 124 15.70 -4.17 3.17
C ALA A 124 16.52 -3.53 4.32
N GLU A 125 17.80 -3.88 4.45
CA GLU A 125 18.76 -3.28 5.38
C GLU A 125 19.23 -1.93 4.85
N GLY A 126 18.54 -0.91 5.26
CA GLY A 126 18.73 0.49 4.90
C GLY A 126 17.39 1.10 4.56
N ARG A 127 16.47 1.16 5.54
CA ARG A 127 15.26 1.95 5.40
C ARG A 127 15.70 3.38 5.13
N ASP A 128 15.60 3.81 3.88
CA ASP A 128 15.73 5.23 3.55
C ASP A 128 14.86 6.00 4.53
N ALA A 129 15.37 7.13 5.02
CA ALA A 129 14.68 8.00 5.94
C ALA A 129 13.30 8.36 5.36
N GLY A 130 12.29 7.64 5.77
CA GLY A 130 10.90 7.81 5.36
C GLY A 130 10.06 8.28 6.53
N VAL A 131 8.77 8.13 6.38
CA VAL A 131 7.81 8.36 7.45
C VAL A 131 7.53 7.03 8.14
N SER A 132 7.68 7.01 9.46
CA SER A 132 7.48 5.82 10.30
C SER A 132 6.37 6.03 11.33
N VAL A 133 5.81 4.91 11.80
CA VAL A 133 4.74 4.86 12.79
C VAL A 133 5.24 4.12 14.02
N ARG A 134 5.14 4.75 15.17
CA ARG A 134 5.46 4.12 16.47
C ARG A 134 4.19 3.98 17.29
N GLN A 135 3.60 2.79 17.24
CA GLN A 135 2.41 2.46 18.00
C GLN A 135 2.78 1.91 19.38
N THR A 136 2.08 2.39 20.40
CA THR A 136 2.09 1.87 21.77
C THR A 136 0.69 1.41 22.17
N GLN A 137 0.51 1.01 23.42
CA GLN A 137 -0.81 0.71 23.96
C GLN A 137 -1.71 1.98 24.06
N ASP A 138 -1.09 3.14 24.31
CA ASP A 138 -1.80 4.37 24.64
C ASP A 138 -1.94 5.35 23.47
N TYR A 139 -1.02 5.29 22.51
CA TYR A 139 -0.97 6.25 21.40
C TYR A 139 -0.21 5.70 20.18
N CYS A 140 -0.34 6.43 19.09
CA CYS A 140 0.41 6.21 17.87
C CYS A 140 1.09 7.53 17.46
N ASP A 141 2.43 7.54 17.40
CA ASP A 141 3.23 8.66 16.90
C ASP A 141 3.56 8.43 15.43
N ILE A 142 3.40 9.45 14.59
CA ILE A 142 3.99 9.48 13.25
C ILE A 142 5.26 10.32 13.32
N LEU A 143 6.35 9.77 12.75
CA LEU A 143 7.67 10.37 12.75
C LEU A 143 8.19 10.55 11.33
N TYR A 144 8.91 11.63 11.10
CA TYR A 144 9.72 11.88 9.93
C TYR A 144 11.19 11.72 10.33
N GLY A 145 11.80 10.58 9.97
CA GLY A 145 13.03 10.15 10.63
C GLY A 145 12.82 10.02 12.15
N ASP A 146 13.57 10.78 12.94
CA ASP A 146 13.39 10.85 14.40
C ASP A 146 12.51 12.02 14.85
N THR A 147 12.07 12.88 13.94
CA THR A 147 11.26 14.06 14.26
C THR A 147 9.78 13.69 14.35
N LYS A 148 9.15 14.03 15.46
CA LYS A 148 7.72 13.80 15.65
C LYS A 148 6.91 14.77 14.80
N VAL A 149 5.88 14.25 14.12
CA VAL A 149 4.92 15.03 13.34
C VAL A 149 3.62 15.20 14.10
N LEU A 150 3.00 14.08 14.48
CA LEU A 150 1.73 14.09 15.23
C LEU A 150 1.60 12.85 16.11
N ARG A 151 0.74 12.96 17.15
CA ARG A 151 0.32 11.85 17.99
C ARG A 151 -1.19 11.67 17.94
N TYR A 152 -1.64 10.47 17.70
CA TYR A 152 -3.02 10.04 17.90
C TYR A 152 -3.15 9.33 19.24
N ASN A 153 -4.07 9.79 20.11
CA ASN A 153 -4.32 9.24 21.43
C ASN A 153 -5.42 8.17 21.36
N SER A 154 -5.02 6.89 21.47
CA SER A 154 -5.93 5.74 21.50
C SER A 154 -6.43 5.42 22.91
N ALA A 155 -5.61 5.61 23.93
CA ALA A 155 -6.07 5.49 25.31
C ALA A 155 -6.90 6.70 25.76
N VAL A 156 -7.70 6.47 26.79
CA VAL A 156 -8.48 7.55 27.42
C VAL A 156 -7.55 8.51 28.13
N VAL A 157 -7.57 9.77 27.70
CA VAL A 157 -6.87 10.88 28.37
C VAL A 157 -7.84 11.50 29.40
N PRO A 158 -7.46 11.53 30.68
CA PRO A 158 -8.28 12.14 31.73
C PRO A 158 -8.26 13.67 31.61
N PRO A 159 -9.31 14.36 32.07
CA PRO A 159 -9.27 15.81 32.21
C PRO A 159 -8.30 16.24 33.33
N PRO A 160 -7.92 17.52 33.40
CA PRO A 160 -7.13 18.05 34.51
C PRO A 160 -7.80 17.84 35.87
N ALA A 161 -6.98 17.75 36.93
CA ALA A 161 -7.45 17.54 38.27
C ALA A 161 -8.53 18.58 38.68
N GLY A 162 -9.61 18.11 39.29
CA GLY A 162 -10.76 18.93 39.70
C GLY A 162 -11.82 19.17 38.62
N GLN A 163 -11.62 18.70 37.42
CA GLN A 163 -12.62 18.70 36.35
C GLN A 163 -13.46 17.44 36.37
N SER A 164 -14.66 17.51 35.75
CA SER A 164 -15.55 16.36 35.64
C SER A 164 -14.96 15.24 34.76
N ASP A 165 -15.12 14.00 35.21
CA ASP A 165 -14.78 12.80 34.45
C ASP A 165 -15.51 12.67 33.09
N LEU A 166 -16.59 13.43 32.89
CA LEU A 166 -17.30 13.51 31.61
C LEU A 166 -16.38 13.99 30.45
N TYR A 167 -15.36 14.78 30.78
CA TYR A 167 -14.44 15.31 29.78
C TYR A 167 -13.30 14.35 29.38
N LYS A 168 -13.21 13.18 30.01
CA LYS A 168 -12.25 12.13 29.60
C LYS A 168 -12.56 11.62 28.20
N ARG A 169 -11.54 11.43 27.36
CA ARG A 169 -11.74 11.02 25.97
C ARG A 169 -10.52 10.33 25.36
N SER A 170 -10.77 9.47 24.39
CA SER A 170 -9.79 8.96 23.43
C SER A 170 -10.16 9.38 22.00
N GLY A 171 -9.37 9.02 21.01
CA GLY A 171 -9.71 9.23 19.62
C GLY A 171 -9.52 10.67 19.13
N PHE A 172 -8.33 11.24 19.33
CA PHE A 172 -7.98 12.59 18.88
C PHE A 172 -6.47 12.74 18.63
N ILE A 173 -6.07 13.76 17.85
CA ILE A 173 -4.66 14.07 17.58
C ILE A 173 -4.20 15.22 18.49
N HIS A 174 -3.22 14.92 19.33
CA HIS A 174 -2.46 15.87 20.15
C HIS A 174 -1.27 15.17 20.79
N PRO A 175 -0.07 15.77 20.75
CA PRO A 175 0.33 16.99 20.06
C PRO A 175 0.38 16.84 18.53
N LEU A 176 0.19 17.96 17.81
CA LEU A 176 0.69 18.19 16.47
C LEU A 176 1.96 19.05 16.62
N TRP A 177 3.09 18.57 16.09
CA TRP A 177 4.35 19.31 16.14
C TRP A 177 4.66 20.01 14.83
N SER A 178 5.25 21.20 14.91
CA SER A 178 5.86 21.86 13.77
C SER A 178 7.19 21.21 13.39
N PRO A 179 7.76 21.53 12.22
CA PRO A 179 9.14 21.14 11.86
C PRO A 179 10.19 21.59 12.86
N THR A 180 9.99 22.70 13.57
CA THR A 180 10.88 23.21 14.62
C THR A 180 10.68 22.53 15.98
N GLY A 181 9.66 21.65 16.11
CA GLY A 181 9.33 20.92 17.32
C GLY A 181 8.39 21.66 18.29
N SER A 182 7.82 22.80 17.90
CA SER A 182 6.78 23.48 18.67
C SER A 182 5.48 22.70 18.64
N VAL A 183 4.68 22.76 19.71
CA VAL A 183 3.37 22.12 19.78
C VAL A 183 2.29 23.09 19.30
N LEU A 184 1.66 22.77 18.17
CA LEU A 184 0.68 23.65 17.51
C LEU A 184 -0.77 23.41 17.95
N THR A 185 -1.01 22.43 18.82
CA THR A 185 -2.33 22.09 19.33
C THR A 185 -2.41 22.23 20.85
N ASN A 186 -3.62 22.41 21.37
CA ASN A 186 -3.89 22.46 22.80
C ASN A 186 -5.05 21.53 23.17
N ILE A 187 -5.06 20.98 24.39
CA ILE A 187 -6.17 20.19 24.93
C ILE A 187 -6.58 20.73 26.31
N HIS A 188 -7.84 20.50 26.65
CA HIS A 188 -8.40 20.88 27.96
C HIS A 188 -8.12 22.35 28.34
N ALA A 189 -8.17 23.24 27.35
CA ALA A 189 -8.00 24.66 27.57
C ALA A 189 -9.00 25.20 28.61
N PRO A 190 -8.58 26.11 29.54
CA PRO A 190 -9.42 26.55 30.62
C PRO A 190 -10.76 27.17 30.22
N ASP A 191 -10.82 27.79 29.05
CA ASP A 191 -12.00 28.38 28.46
C ASP A 191 -12.96 27.32 27.83
N HIS A 192 -12.40 26.20 27.36
CA HIS A 192 -13.15 25.10 26.71
C HIS A 192 -12.51 23.75 27.00
N ILE A 193 -12.79 23.24 28.17
CA ILE A 193 -12.19 21.99 28.69
C ILE A 193 -12.41 20.76 27.81
N HIS A 194 -13.44 20.79 26.94
CA HIS A 194 -13.77 19.71 26.01
C HIS A 194 -13.03 19.78 24.68
N HIS A 195 -12.15 20.77 24.43
CA HIS A 195 -11.35 20.85 23.21
C HIS A 195 -10.12 19.94 23.29
N LEU A 196 -9.80 19.23 22.20
CA LEU A 196 -8.85 18.11 22.19
C LEU A 196 -7.90 18.12 20.97
N GLY A 197 -7.24 19.23 20.71
CA GLY A 197 -6.27 19.32 19.60
C GLY A 197 -6.96 19.28 18.24
N ILE A 198 -6.94 18.11 17.57
CA ILE A 198 -7.72 17.84 16.34
C ILE A 198 -8.64 16.69 16.62
N TRP A 199 -9.95 16.90 16.41
CA TRP A 199 -11.01 15.93 16.65
C TRP A 199 -12.21 16.19 15.74
N MET A 200 -13.12 15.24 15.58
CA MET A 200 -14.22 15.35 14.61
C MET A 200 -15.58 14.84 15.13
N PRO A 201 -16.09 15.28 16.27
CA PRO A 201 -17.42 14.94 16.74
C PRO A 201 -18.50 15.90 16.22
N TRP A 202 -19.74 15.56 16.51
CA TRP A 202 -20.91 16.36 16.22
C TRP A 202 -21.52 16.92 17.48
N THR A 203 -22.14 18.09 17.38
CA THR A 203 -22.96 18.74 18.42
C THR A 203 -24.31 19.12 17.85
N HIS A 204 -25.28 19.44 18.71
CA HIS A 204 -26.65 19.74 18.27
C HIS A 204 -27.21 18.66 17.35
N THR A 205 -27.10 17.40 17.78
CA THR A 205 -27.70 16.29 17.06
C THR A 205 -28.94 15.77 17.76
N GLU A 206 -29.84 15.16 17.00
CA GLU A 206 -31.02 14.46 17.50
C GLU A 206 -30.94 12.98 17.08
N PHE A 207 -31.14 12.10 18.04
CA PHE A 207 -31.16 10.66 17.86
C PHE A 207 -32.31 10.06 18.66
N GLU A 208 -33.22 9.33 18.01
CA GLU A 208 -34.41 8.72 18.62
C GLU A 208 -35.25 9.72 19.44
N GLY A 209 -35.43 10.94 18.89
CA GLY A 209 -36.22 12.02 19.51
C GLY A 209 -35.55 12.68 20.72
N LYS A 210 -34.29 12.41 20.99
CA LYS A 210 -33.52 13.03 22.07
C LYS A 210 -32.34 13.82 21.52
N SER A 211 -31.96 14.92 22.18
CA SER A 211 -30.73 15.63 21.90
C SER A 211 -29.53 14.79 22.37
N VAL A 212 -28.51 14.66 21.50
CA VAL A 212 -27.26 14.01 21.81
C VAL A 212 -26.11 14.93 21.40
N ASP A 213 -25.19 15.20 22.32
CA ASP A 213 -24.01 16.02 22.09
C ASP A 213 -22.74 15.18 22.26
N PHE A 214 -22.03 14.93 21.16
CA PHE A 214 -20.77 14.20 21.15
C PHE A 214 -19.54 15.13 21.28
N TRP A 215 -19.76 16.45 21.22
CA TRP A 215 -18.71 17.47 21.23
C TRP A 215 -18.43 18.04 22.62
N ASN A 216 -19.46 18.63 23.28
CA ASN A 216 -19.29 19.39 24.52
C ASN A 216 -19.10 18.51 25.75
N LEU A 217 -19.57 17.28 25.74
CA LEU A 217 -19.47 16.25 26.80
C LEU A 217 -20.11 16.61 28.13
N LYS A 218 -20.39 17.88 28.41
CA LYS A 218 -20.82 18.43 29.69
C LYS A 218 -22.03 17.72 30.27
N GLU A 219 -23.02 17.41 29.44
CA GLU A 219 -24.26 16.80 29.86
C GLU A 219 -24.22 15.26 29.88
N GLY A 220 -23.09 14.68 29.46
CA GLY A 220 -22.92 13.23 29.36
C GLY A 220 -23.95 12.55 28.47
N GLN A 221 -24.33 13.19 27.35
CA GLN A 221 -25.33 12.67 26.42
C GLN A 221 -24.65 11.75 25.37
N GLY A 222 -23.45 12.08 24.96
CA GLY A 222 -22.71 11.33 23.97
C GLY A 222 -21.20 11.43 24.19
N THR A 223 -20.46 10.58 23.52
CA THR A 223 -18.98 10.59 23.47
C THR A 223 -18.48 9.96 22.17
N VAL A 224 -17.20 10.16 21.87
CA VAL A 224 -16.50 9.39 20.85
C VAL A 224 -15.37 8.61 21.52
N ARG A 225 -15.20 7.36 21.15
CA ARG A 225 -14.15 6.50 21.71
C ARG A 225 -13.41 5.73 20.63
N PHE A 226 -12.13 5.54 20.83
CA PHE A 226 -11.30 4.64 20.04
C PHE A 226 -11.74 3.19 20.23
N VAL A 227 -11.75 2.40 19.16
CA VAL A 227 -12.05 0.96 19.18
C VAL A 227 -10.82 0.14 18.91
N LYS A 228 -10.19 0.33 17.74
CA LYS A 228 -9.00 -0.44 17.33
C LYS A 228 -8.22 0.24 16.22
N TYR A 229 -6.98 -0.15 16.07
CA TYR A 229 -6.21 0.10 14.85
C TYR A 229 -6.64 -0.91 13.78
N LEU A 230 -6.86 -0.42 12.57
CA LEU A 230 -7.15 -1.24 11.39
C LEU A 230 -5.87 -1.52 10.60
N ALA A 231 -4.99 -0.52 10.49
CA ALA A 231 -3.70 -0.62 9.83
C ALA A 231 -2.71 0.44 10.34
N THR A 232 -1.44 0.15 10.25
CA THR A 232 -0.33 1.12 10.31
C THR A 232 0.55 0.90 9.08
N THR A 233 1.13 1.98 8.57
CA THR A 233 1.95 1.96 7.35
C THR A 233 3.19 2.80 7.58
N ASP A 234 4.36 2.19 7.38
CA ASP A 234 5.65 2.87 7.27
C ASP A 234 6.06 2.89 5.80
N GLY A 235 6.79 3.92 5.38
CA GLY A 235 7.30 3.88 4.01
C GLY A 235 8.08 5.10 3.56
N PRO A 236 8.74 4.96 2.40
CA PRO A 236 9.59 6.02 1.84
C PRO A 236 8.79 7.15 1.20
N VAL A 237 7.49 6.97 0.95
CA VAL A 237 6.61 7.98 0.32
C VAL A 237 5.62 8.55 1.32
N PHE A 238 5.02 7.72 2.15
CA PHE A 238 4.16 8.13 3.24
C PHE A 238 4.18 7.12 4.39
N GLY A 239 3.87 7.59 5.59
CA GLY A 239 3.52 6.78 6.74
C GLY A 239 2.19 7.23 7.33
N GLY A 240 1.49 6.34 8.03
CA GLY A 240 0.19 6.67 8.54
C GLY A 240 -0.51 5.54 9.29
N PHE A 241 -1.75 5.79 9.66
CA PHE A 241 -2.58 4.81 10.36
C PHE A 241 -4.05 4.88 9.91
N GLN A 242 -4.74 3.77 10.09
CA GLN A 242 -6.20 3.69 10.03
C GLN A 242 -6.73 3.21 11.37
N VAL A 243 -7.74 3.89 11.90
CA VAL A 243 -8.37 3.58 13.19
C VAL A 243 -9.88 3.57 13.08
N GLU A 244 -10.52 2.68 13.82
CA GLU A 244 -11.97 2.66 14.03
C GLU A 244 -12.31 3.38 15.33
N GLN A 245 -13.30 4.25 15.28
CA GLN A 245 -13.90 4.97 16.41
C GLN A 245 -15.40 4.78 16.41
N GLU A 246 -16.03 5.00 17.54
CA GLU A 246 -17.50 4.96 17.72
C GLU A 246 -18.02 6.26 18.32
N HIS A 247 -19.08 6.82 17.74
CA HIS A 247 -19.89 7.87 18.36
C HIS A 247 -21.02 7.19 19.12
N VAL A 248 -21.03 7.35 20.44
CA VAL A 248 -21.91 6.61 21.34
C VAL A 248 -22.87 7.56 22.02
N ALA A 249 -24.17 7.35 21.82
CA ALA A 249 -25.22 7.98 22.64
C ALA A 249 -25.28 7.26 24.00
N LEU A 250 -25.03 8.00 25.09
CA LEU A 250 -24.86 7.44 26.43
C LEU A 250 -26.18 7.28 27.20
N LYS A 251 -27.24 7.96 26.75
CA LYS A 251 -28.55 8.07 27.49
C LYS A 251 -29.73 7.77 26.57
N THR A 252 -29.72 6.63 25.88
CA THR A 252 -30.91 6.16 25.15
C THR A 252 -31.91 5.47 26.08
N ALA A 253 -33.05 5.04 25.57
CA ALA A 253 -34.01 4.25 26.35
C ALA A 253 -33.46 2.88 26.76
N GLU A 254 -32.51 2.35 25.98
CA GLU A 254 -31.88 1.02 26.13
C GLU A 254 -30.49 1.07 26.78
N GLY A 255 -30.03 2.25 27.22
CA GLY A 255 -28.68 2.47 27.75
C GLY A 255 -27.76 3.10 26.70
N GLU A 256 -26.48 2.70 26.69
CA GLU A 256 -25.52 3.15 25.66
C GLU A 256 -25.85 2.53 24.30
N LYS A 257 -25.77 3.34 23.22
CA LYS A 257 -25.96 2.88 21.84
C LYS A 257 -24.95 3.49 20.91
N VAL A 258 -24.27 2.63 20.13
CA VAL A 258 -23.37 3.09 19.05
C VAL A 258 -24.23 3.64 17.91
N VAL A 259 -24.05 4.93 17.61
CA VAL A 259 -24.81 5.62 16.56
C VAL A 259 -24.03 5.65 15.26
N LEU A 260 -22.75 6.05 15.33
CA LEU A 260 -21.87 6.06 14.16
C LEU A 260 -20.64 5.20 14.44
N LYS A 261 -20.20 4.47 13.41
CA LYS A 261 -18.82 3.99 13.28
C LYS A 261 -18.07 4.95 12.38
N GLU A 262 -16.86 5.28 12.78
CA GLU A 262 -16.00 6.20 12.06
C GLU A 262 -14.64 5.57 11.83
N VAL A 263 -14.12 5.67 10.61
CA VAL A 263 -12.75 5.28 10.27
C VAL A 263 -11.96 6.52 9.90
N TRP A 264 -10.87 6.78 10.64
CA TRP A 264 -9.88 7.76 10.24
C TRP A 264 -8.77 7.08 9.45
N ASP A 265 -8.39 7.69 8.32
CA ASP A 265 -7.22 7.36 7.51
C ASP A 265 -6.33 8.61 7.49
N VAL A 266 -5.18 8.53 8.16
CA VAL A 266 -4.23 9.64 8.31
C VAL A 266 -2.94 9.25 7.60
N ARG A 267 -2.45 10.12 6.70
CA ARG A 267 -1.23 9.91 5.90
C ARG A 267 -0.34 11.12 5.94
N VAL A 268 0.86 10.97 6.45
CA VAL A 268 1.93 11.98 6.41
C VAL A 268 2.85 11.64 5.25
N TYR A 269 3.06 12.58 4.33
CA TYR A 269 3.88 12.38 3.14
C TYR A 269 5.34 12.73 3.41
N ASN A 270 6.24 12.01 2.75
CA ASN A 270 7.69 12.25 2.81
C ASN A 270 8.09 13.42 1.91
N VAL A 271 7.62 14.63 2.27
CA VAL A 271 7.91 15.90 1.58
C VAL A 271 8.27 16.98 2.59
N GLY A 272 9.14 17.92 2.22
CA GLY A 272 9.44 19.13 3.00
C GLY A 272 10.32 18.92 4.24
N GLY A 273 10.58 17.68 4.66
CA GLY A 273 11.41 17.38 5.81
C GLY A 273 12.89 17.13 5.48
N PRO A 274 13.75 16.99 6.50
CA PRO A 274 15.16 16.64 6.32
C PRO A 274 15.31 15.28 5.63
N GLY A 275 16.02 15.24 4.50
CA GLY A 275 16.23 13.99 3.74
C GLY A 275 15.06 13.57 2.84
N SER A 276 14.11 14.48 2.59
CA SER A 276 13.06 14.26 1.58
C SER A 276 13.67 13.95 0.21
N PRO A 277 13.13 12.95 -0.53
CA PRO A 277 13.53 12.66 -1.92
C PRO A 277 13.38 13.86 -2.85
N ALA A 278 12.50 14.77 -2.49
CA ALA A 278 12.23 16.01 -3.20
C ALA A 278 13.32 17.09 -3.00
N GLY A 279 14.42 16.76 -2.32
CA GLY A 279 15.52 17.69 -2.10
C GLY A 279 15.05 18.92 -1.33
N GLY A 280 14.96 18.83 -0.02
CA GLY A 280 14.78 20.03 0.81
C GLY A 280 15.89 21.02 0.48
N GLY A 281 15.63 21.89 -0.51
CA GLY A 281 16.44 23.06 -0.77
C GLY A 281 16.55 23.86 0.52
N ALA A 282 17.38 24.88 0.57
CA ALA A 282 17.58 25.77 1.73
C ALA A 282 16.30 26.52 2.19
N GLY A 283 15.14 25.93 2.02
CA GLY A 283 13.81 26.41 2.42
C GLY A 283 13.43 25.98 3.83
N LYS A 284 12.40 26.61 4.34
CA LYS A 284 11.79 26.29 5.62
C LYS A 284 11.16 24.90 5.59
N GLY A 285 11.31 24.12 6.69
CA GLY A 285 10.68 22.81 6.84
C GLY A 285 9.15 22.90 6.87
N TYR A 286 8.51 21.85 6.36
CA TYR A 286 7.05 21.73 6.44
C TYR A 286 6.65 20.26 6.53
N TRP A 287 5.41 20.03 7.02
CA TRP A 287 4.74 18.73 6.93
C TRP A 287 3.51 18.84 6.04
N LEU A 288 3.27 17.83 5.21
CA LEU A 288 2.06 17.69 4.41
C LEU A 288 1.40 16.37 4.75
N TRP A 289 0.12 16.41 5.11
CA TRP A 289 -0.61 15.20 5.45
C TRP A 289 -2.10 15.29 5.17
N ASP A 290 -2.68 14.14 4.89
CA ASP A 290 -4.11 14.00 4.59
C ASP A 290 -4.82 13.36 5.77
N PHE A 291 -6.01 13.85 6.04
CA PHE A 291 -6.97 13.33 6.99
C PHE A 291 -8.26 12.97 6.25
N LYS A 292 -8.68 11.71 6.36
CA LYS A 292 -9.95 11.25 5.83
C LYS A 292 -10.75 10.60 6.95
N SER A 293 -11.97 11.06 7.15
CA SER A 293 -12.97 10.45 8.02
C SER A 293 -14.07 9.83 7.17
N THR A 294 -14.38 8.56 7.42
CA THR A 294 -15.54 7.87 6.85
C THR A 294 -16.46 7.50 8.00
N GLN A 295 -17.64 8.12 8.05
CA GLN A 295 -18.62 7.94 9.10
C GLN A 295 -19.86 7.23 8.54
N ARG A 296 -20.27 6.15 9.19
CA ARG A 296 -21.46 5.36 8.84
C ARG A 296 -22.41 5.29 10.03
N CYS A 297 -23.68 5.66 9.82
CA CYS A 297 -24.71 5.39 10.80
C CYS A 297 -24.98 3.88 10.84
N VAL A 298 -24.74 3.28 12.02
CA VAL A 298 -24.90 1.84 12.27
C VAL A 298 -26.12 1.52 13.13
N ALA A 299 -26.82 2.55 13.61
CA ALA A 299 -28.10 2.42 14.29
C ALA A 299 -29.25 2.28 13.28
N ASP A 300 -30.41 1.79 13.72
CA ASP A 300 -31.60 1.66 12.89
C ASP A 300 -32.32 3.01 12.64
N SER A 301 -32.02 4.01 13.46
CA SER A 301 -32.54 5.39 13.35
C SER A 301 -31.46 6.33 12.80
N PRO A 302 -31.83 7.34 11.99
CA PRO A 302 -30.88 8.32 11.51
C PRO A 302 -30.35 9.21 12.64
N LEU A 303 -29.12 9.71 12.50
CA LEU A 303 -28.60 10.81 13.30
C LEU A 303 -28.88 12.12 12.57
N ARG A 304 -29.80 12.91 13.09
CA ARG A 304 -30.10 14.23 12.53
C ARG A 304 -29.11 15.25 13.07
N GLN A 305 -28.53 16.01 12.19
CA GLN A 305 -27.68 17.16 12.47
C GLN A 305 -28.56 18.44 12.40
N VAL A 306 -28.75 19.10 13.50
CA VAL A 306 -29.50 20.36 13.54
C VAL A 306 -28.56 21.50 13.18
N GLU A 307 -29.07 22.52 12.47
CA GLU A 307 -28.30 23.72 12.13
C GLU A 307 -27.60 24.29 13.37
N TYR A 308 -26.27 24.40 13.28
CA TYR A 308 -25.50 24.96 14.39
C TYR A 308 -24.15 25.52 13.91
N ARG A 309 -23.61 26.42 14.70
CA ARG A 309 -22.42 27.21 14.39
C ARG A 309 -21.08 26.44 14.37
N TYR A 310 -21.04 25.21 14.88
CA TYR A 310 -19.85 24.31 14.85
C TYR A 310 -20.26 22.84 14.90
N GLY A 311 -19.31 21.94 14.62
CA GLY A 311 -19.46 20.50 14.57
C GLY A 311 -18.72 19.93 13.36
N GLY A 312 -18.14 18.75 13.48
CA GLY A 312 -17.27 18.14 12.45
C GLY A 312 -15.78 18.37 12.75
N PHE A 313 -14.97 18.60 11.74
CA PHE A 313 -13.50 18.72 11.90
C PHE A 313 -13.14 19.97 12.71
N GLY A 314 -12.58 19.79 13.89
CA GLY A 314 -12.15 20.86 14.81
C GLY A 314 -10.66 20.90 15.04
N PHE A 315 -10.12 22.10 15.20
CA PHE A 315 -8.74 22.35 15.58
C PHE A 315 -8.68 23.38 16.72
N ARG A 316 -8.00 23.01 17.80
CA ARG A 316 -7.66 23.92 18.90
C ARG A 316 -6.19 24.25 18.79
N GLY A 317 -5.87 25.52 18.49
CA GLY A 317 -4.51 26.02 18.35
C GLY A 317 -3.71 26.02 19.65
N ALA A 318 -2.40 26.23 19.53
CA ALA A 318 -1.45 26.27 20.63
C ALA A 318 -1.93 27.16 21.78
N ALA A 319 -1.49 26.85 22.99
CA ALA A 319 -1.88 27.59 24.19
C ALA A 319 -1.42 29.07 24.16
N GLU A 320 -0.36 29.34 23.43
CA GLU A 320 0.22 30.67 23.22
C GLU A 320 -0.51 31.51 22.18
N TRP A 321 -1.46 30.90 21.42
CA TRP A 321 -2.13 31.54 20.29
C TRP A 321 -3.45 32.20 20.71
N ASP A 322 -3.47 33.52 20.67
CA ASP A 322 -4.67 34.34 20.94
C ASP A 322 -4.88 35.41 19.83
N GLU A 323 -5.73 36.37 20.06
CA GLU A 323 -6.02 37.45 19.10
C GLU A 323 -4.86 38.41 18.86
N GLN A 324 -3.82 38.40 19.70
CA GLN A 324 -2.64 39.26 19.59
C GLN A 324 -1.44 38.52 18.98
N THR A 325 -1.39 37.22 19.19
CA THR A 325 -0.24 36.38 18.82
C THR A 325 -0.49 35.50 17.60
N ALA A 326 -1.75 35.41 17.13
CA ALA A 326 -2.11 34.58 16.00
C ALA A 326 -3.12 35.24 15.06
N GLU A 327 -3.05 34.86 13.80
CA GLU A 327 -3.92 35.34 12.74
C GLU A 327 -4.57 34.21 11.95
N TYR A 328 -5.63 34.53 11.21
CA TYR A 328 -6.25 33.69 10.22
C TYR A 328 -6.17 34.33 8.85
N LEU A 329 -6.00 33.53 7.82
CA LEU A 329 -6.11 33.94 6.44
C LEU A 329 -6.86 32.87 5.64
N THR A 330 -7.87 33.27 4.91
CA THR A 330 -8.63 32.35 4.04
C THR A 330 -8.24 32.52 2.57
N SER A 331 -8.59 31.54 1.72
CA SER A 331 -8.44 31.64 0.26
C SER A 331 -9.16 32.85 -0.35
N GLU A 332 -10.13 33.42 0.38
CA GLU A 332 -10.92 34.59 -0.03
C GLU A 332 -10.36 35.90 0.57
N GLY A 333 -9.14 35.84 1.13
CA GLY A 333 -8.48 37.00 1.75
C GLY A 333 -9.11 37.46 3.08
N LYS A 334 -10.01 36.68 3.66
CA LYS A 334 -10.66 37.00 4.93
C LYS A 334 -9.79 36.60 6.12
N THR A 335 -10.00 37.31 7.22
CA THR A 335 -9.21 37.22 8.43
C THR A 335 -10.06 36.84 9.66
N ARG A 336 -9.50 36.92 10.87
CA ARG A 336 -10.22 36.74 12.13
C ARG A 336 -11.49 37.61 12.24
N LYS A 337 -11.47 38.82 11.66
CA LYS A 337 -12.56 39.80 11.77
C LYS A 337 -13.81 39.42 10.97
N ASP A 338 -13.63 38.83 9.81
CA ASP A 338 -14.68 38.67 8.79
C ASP A 338 -14.76 37.25 8.17
N GLY A 339 -13.92 36.33 8.63
CA GLY A 339 -13.88 34.94 8.13
C GLY A 339 -14.92 34.03 8.78
N HIS A 340 -15.49 34.37 9.96
CA HIS A 340 -16.46 33.53 10.60
C HIS A 340 -17.76 33.39 9.77
N ALA A 341 -18.32 32.18 9.72
CA ALA A 341 -19.52 31.81 8.97
C ALA A 341 -19.43 32.07 7.45
N THR A 342 -18.21 32.21 6.93
CA THR A 342 -17.95 32.29 5.49
C THR A 342 -17.40 30.98 4.97
N ARG A 343 -17.29 30.88 3.64
CA ARG A 343 -16.81 29.69 2.95
C ARG A 343 -15.47 30.02 2.26
N ALA A 344 -14.55 29.07 2.33
CA ALA A 344 -13.26 29.18 1.65
C ALA A 344 -12.73 27.79 1.29
N ARG A 345 -11.87 27.70 0.30
CA ARG A 345 -11.25 26.45 -0.12
C ARG A 345 -10.17 25.99 0.87
N TRP A 346 -9.51 26.94 1.48
CA TRP A 346 -8.56 26.73 2.56
C TRP A 346 -8.60 27.88 3.58
N CYS A 347 -8.18 27.56 4.80
CA CYS A 347 -7.98 28.51 5.88
C CYS A 347 -6.65 28.22 6.55
N ASP A 348 -5.82 29.23 6.64
CA ASP A 348 -4.60 29.21 7.43
C ASP A 348 -4.84 29.73 8.83
N THR A 349 -4.13 29.16 9.79
CA THR A 349 -4.03 29.63 11.16
C THR A 349 -2.56 29.66 11.53
N SER A 350 -1.97 30.84 11.63
CA SER A 350 -0.58 31.03 11.98
C SER A 350 -0.45 31.85 13.25
N GLY A 351 0.53 31.53 14.08
CA GLY A 351 0.80 32.27 15.30
C GLY A 351 2.24 32.17 15.76
N LYS A 352 2.60 33.00 16.71
CA LYS A 352 3.92 33.05 17.30
C LYS A 352 4.00 32.17 18.53
N ILE A 353 4.94 31.22 18.55
CA ILE A 353 5.36 30.48 19.75
C ILE A 353 6.78 30.96 20.07
N LYS A 354 7.80 30.40 19.44
CA LYS A 354 9.14 30.97 19.40
C LYS A 354 9.30 31.89 18.19
N GLU A 355 8.95 31.31 17.04
CA GLU A 355 8.85 31.98 15.75
C GLU A 355 7.41 31.85 15.23
N TRP A 356 7.11 32.49 14.08
CA TRP A 356 5.84 32.25 13.41
C TRP A 356 5.80 30.85 12.82
N GLU A 357 4.71 30.17 13.09
CA GLU A 357 4.41 28.82 12.59
C GLU A 357 2.92 28.71 12.32
N GLY A 358 2.51 27.79 11.44
CA GLY A 358 1.10 27.71 11.10
C GLY A 358 0.64 26.35 10.60
N VAL A 359 -0.68 26.26 10.48
CA VAL A 359 -1.38 25.12 9.88
C VAL A 359 -2.42 25.64 8.91
N THR A 360 -2.26 25.30 7.63
CA THR A 360 -3.28 25.54 6.61
C THR A 360 -4.16 24.30 6.44
N PHE A 361 -5.45 24.49 6.53
CA PHE A 361 -6.48 23.44 6.39
C PHE A 361 -7.16 23.57 5.04
N TYR A 362 -7.15 22.51 4.24
CA TYR A 362 -7.76 22.44 2.91
C TYR A 362 -9.00 21.57 2.93
N SER A 363 -10.11 22.06 2.39
CA SER A 363 -11.32 21.28 2.17
C SER A 363 -11.30 20.67 0.76
N HIS A 364 -11.63 19.37 0.65
CA HIS A 364 -11.66 18.68 -0.64
C HIS A 364 -12.98 18.96 -1.40
N PRO A 365 -12.98 19.16 -2.73
CA PRO A 365 -14.20 19.43 -3.51
C PRO A 365 -15.31 18.38 -3.38
N ALA A 366 -14.95 17.12 -3.05
CA ALA A 366 -15.93 16.05 -2.84
C ALA A 366 -16.54 16.02 -1.43
N ASN A 367 -16.19 16.94 -0.53
CA ASN A 367 -16.79 17.02 0.78
C ASN A 367 -18.24 17.50 0.69
N PHE A 368 -19.06 16.98 1.61
CA PHE A 368 -20.44 17.45 1.78
C PHE A 368 -20.45 18.95 2.06
N ARG A 369 -21.18 19.71 1.24
CA ARG A 369 -21.32 21.18 1.33
C ARG A 369 -20.02 21.96 1.06
N HIS A 370 -19.07 21.37 0.33
CA HIS A 370 -17.83 22.06 -0.06
C HIS A 370 -18.10 23.37 -0.86
N PRO A 371 -17.34 24.45 -0.60
CA PRO A 371 -16.55 24.68 0.60
C PRO A 371 -17.46 24.79 1.82
N GLU A 372 -17.15 24.09 2.89
CA GLU A 372 -17.95 24.13 4.11
C GLU A 372 -17.86 25.52 4.76
N PRO A 373 -18.95 26.00 5.43
CA PRO A 373 -18.84 27.17 6.31
C PRO A 373 -17.81 26.93 7.41
N MET A 374 -17.13 27.99 7.81
CA MET A 374 -16.08 27.93 8.82
C MET A 374 -16.52 28.55 10.14
N ARG A 375 -16.13 27.92 11.25
CA ARG A 375 -16.14 28.55 12.55
C ARG A 375 -14.74 29.08 12.85
N ILE A 376 -14.57 30.39 12.82
CA ILE A 376 -13.38 31.12 13.26
C ILE A 376 -13.76 31.94 14.48
N TRP A 377 -12.97 31.82 15.56
CA TRP A 377 -13.21 32.64 16.74
C TRP A 377 -12.64 34.05 16.55
N PRO A 378 -13.48 35.06 16.78
CA PRO A 378 -13.09 36.45 16.60
C PRO A 378 -12.18 36.95 17.71
N GLU A 379 -12.26 36.38 18.90
CA GLU A 379 -11.55 36.81 20.12
C GLU A 379 -11.00 35.60 20.88
N GLY A 380 -9.98 35.81 21.70
CA GLY A 380 -9.35 34.79 22.54
C GLY A 380 -8.51 33.79 21.78
N GLN A 381 -8.35 32.63 22.37
CA GLN A 381 -7.48 31.58 21.84
C GLN A 381 -7.98 31.04 20.48
N VAL A 382 -7.03 30.53 19.69
CA VAL A 382 -7.32 30.02 18.35
C VAL A 382 -8.18 28.76 18.41
N PHE A 383 -9.33 28.85 17.72
CA PHE A 383 -10.18 27.73 17.40
C PHE A 383 -10.68 27.84 15.96
N PHE A 384 -10.49 26.78 15.20
CA PHE A 384 -10.95 26.63 13.82
C PHE A 384 -11.79 25.37 13.66
N ASN A 385 -12.84 25.44 12.84
CA ASN A 385 -13.68 24.28 12.55
C ASN A 385 -14.31 24.38 11.16
N TRP A 386 -14.24 23.31 10.38
CA TRP A 386 -15.10 23.10 9.23
C TRP A 386 -16.48 22.67 9.72
N ALA A 387 -17.48 23.52 9.53
CA ALA A 387 -18.79 23.42 10.17
C ALA A 387 -19.94 23.26 9.16
N PRO A 388 -20.08 22.11 8.47
CA PRO A 388 -21.11 21.93 7.44
C PRO A 388 -22.54 22.15 7.97
N SER A 389 -22.79 21.91 9.26
CA SER A 389 -24.10 22.14 9.89
C SER A 389 -24.52 23.61 9.99
N GLN A 390 -23.62 24.58 9.76
CA GLN A 390 -24.03 26.00 9.65
C GLN A 390 -24.93 26.28 8.42
N ALA A 391 -24.94 25.38 7.43
CA ALA A 391 -25.71 25.54 6.20
C ALA A 391 -27.11 24.86 6.27
N GLY A 392 -27.63 24.60 7.46
CA GLY A 392 -28.92 24.02 7.69
C GLY A 392 -28.89 22.57 8.19
N ASP A 393 -30.05 22.03 8.52
CA ASP A 393 -30.24 20.66 8.96
C ASP A 393 -29.87 19.64 7.90
N TRP A 394 -29.45 18.46 8.35
CA TRP A 394 -29.17 17.29 7.50
C TRP A 394 -29.18 16.00 8.33
N GLU A 395 -29.08 14.86 7.67
CA GLU A 395 -29.18 13.54 8.34
C GLU A 395 -28.08 12.60 7.86
N MET A 396 -27.59 11.79 8.80
CA MET A 396 -26.81 10.58 8.52
C MET A 396 -27.76 9.39 8.65
N LYS A 397 -28.17 8.84 7.49
CA LYS A 397 -29.13 7.73 7.46
C LYS A 397 -28.45 6.38 7.72
N PRO A 398 -29.20 5.41 8.28
CA PRO A 398 -28.70 4.06 8.49
C PRO A 398 -28.04 3.47 7.23
N GLY A 399 -26.80 2.97 7.39
CA GLY A 399 -26.06 2.32 6.32
C GLY A 399 -25.39 3.22 5.29
N GLU A 400 -25.63 4.54 5.30
CA GLU A 400 -24.99 5.50 4.39
C GLU A 400 -23.62 5.95 4.92
N ASP A 401 -22.64 6.06 4.02
CA ASP A 401 -21.30 6.58 4.32
C ASP A 401 -21.21 8.07 4.04
N HIS A 402 -20.73 8.82 5.01
CA HIS A 402 -20.36 10.22 4.88
C HIS A 402 -18.83 10.35 4.94
N VAL A 403 -18.23 10.82 3.86
CA VAL A 403 -16.76 10.87 3.75
C VAL A 403 -16.30 12.32 3.71
N PHE A 404 -15.50 12.69 4.69
CA PHE A 404 -14.87 14.01 4.80
C PHE A 404 -13.37 13.88 4.58
N ARG A 405 -12.79 14.77 3.77
CA ARG A 405 -11.39 14.76 3.36
C ARG A 405 -10.80 16.14 3.58
N TYR A 406 -9.69 16.18 4.29
CA TYR A 406 -8.94 17.40 4.54
C TYR A 406 -7.46 17.15 4.32
N ARG A 407 -6.75 18.15 3.81
CA ARG A 407 -5.29 18.17 3.76
C ARG A 407 -4.81 19.22 4.75
N LEU A 408 -3.70 18.95 5.42
CA LEU A 408 -3.06 19.89 6.33
C LEU A 408 -1.63 20.15 5.87
N TYR A 409 -1.28 21.41 5.83
CA TYR A 409 0.07 21.91 5.56
C TYR A 409 0.56 22.64 6.81
N VAL A 410 1.52 22.03 7.49
CA VAL A 410 2.16 22.58 8.70
C VAL A 410 3.45 23.23 8.27
N HIS A 411 3.64 24.51 8.56
CA HIS A 411 4.73 25.30 7.99
C HIS A 411 5.37 26.25 8.99
N GLU A 412 6.61 26.63 8.70
CA GLU A 412 7.32 27.69 9.37
C GLU A 412 6.98 29.06 8.76
N GLY A 413 6.88 30.07 9.61
CA GLY A 413 6.52 31.43 9.20
C GLY A 413 5.02 31.59 8.98
N LYS A 414 4.64 32.75 8.42
CA LYS A 414 3.28 33.00 7.92
C LYS A 414 3.08 32.26 6.60
N VAL A 415 1.84 31.92 6.32
CA VAL A 415 1.50 31.23 5.07
C VAL A 415 1.91 32.01 3.85
N ASN A 416 2.52 31.32 2.88
CA ASN A 416 2.71 31.85 1.54
C ASN A 416 1.45 31.51 0.71
N VAL A 417 0.71 32.54 0.28
CA VAL A 417 -0.55 32.35 -0.45
C VAL A 417 -0.35 31.57 -1.75
N ALA A 418 0.75 31.79 -2.47
CA ALA A 418 1.02 31.05 -3.71
C ALA A 418 1.25 29.55 -3.45
N ASP A 419 1.94 29.20 -2.37
CA ASP A 419 2.10 27.81 -1.96
C ASP A 419 0.77 27.20 -1.49
N ALA A 420 -0.03 27.97 -0.72
CA ALA A 420 -1.34 27.50 -0.28
C ALA A 420 -2.27 27.22 -1.47
N GLU A 421 -2.32 28.10 -2.47
CA GLU A 421 -3.10 27.90 -3.69
C GLU A 421 -2.62 26.70 -4.50
N ARG A 422 -1.31 26.54 -4.64
CA ARG A 422 -0.70 25.40 -5.34
C ARG A 422 -1.02 24.06 -4.64
N ILE A 423 -0.86 24.00 -3.31
CA ILE A 423 -1.15 22.79 -2.54
C ILE A 423 -2.65 22.43 -2.61
N TRP A 424 -3.53 23.46 -2.62
CA TRP A 424 -4.96 23.22 -2.83
C TRP A 424 -5.23 22.64 -4.22
N ALA A 425 -4.61 23.19 -5.28
CA ALA A 425 -4.74 22.68 -6.64
C ALA A 425 -4.22 21.23 -6.75
N ASP A 426 -3.10 20.89 -6.10
CA ASP A 426 -2.57 19.53 -6.04
C ASP A 426 -3.55 18.54 -5.36
N TYR A 427 -4.34 19.03 -4.40
CA TYR A 427 -5.29 18.25 -3.64
C TYR A 427 -6.65 18.12 -4.32
N ALA A 428 -7.15 19.20 -4.85
CA ALA A 428 -8.47 19.28 -5.48
C ALA A 428 -8.48 18.71 -6.92
N GLU A 429 -7.38 18.92 -7.63
CA GLU A 429 -7.19 18.54 -9.03
C GLU A 429 -5.82 17.86 -9.19
N PRO A 430 -5.66 16.63 -8.65
CA PRO A 430 -4.38 15.93 -8.68
C PRO A 430 -3.93 15.69 -10.14
N PRO A 431 -2.61 15.63 -10.40
CA PRO A 431 -2.09 15.31 -11.71
C PRO A 431 -2.59 13.93 -12.17
N LYS A 432 -2.82 13.81 -13.47
CA LYS A 432 -3.29 12.54 -14.04
C LYS A 432 -2.12 11.57 -14.18
N VAL A 433 -2.24 10.41 -13.53
CA VAL A 433 -1.28 9.32 -13.62
C VAL A 433 -1.83 8.25 -14.57
N THR A 434 -1.06 7.93 -15.61
CA THR A 434 -1.34 6.83 -16.53
C THR A 434 -0.25 5.78 -16.35
N ILE A 435 -0.62 4.55 -16.06
CA ILE A 435 0.31 3.43 -15.90
C ILE A 435 0.06 2.44 -17.02
N GLU A 436 1.07 2.24 -17.85
CA GLU A 436 1.08 1.26 -18.92
C GLU A 436 1.92 0.08 -18.44
N PRO A 437 1.36 -1.12 -18.29
CA PRO A 437 2.16 -2.31 -18.01
C PRO A 437 3.30 -2.40 -19.03
N GLY A 438 4.50 -2.66 -18.56
CA GLY A 438 5.63 -2.98 -19.44
C GLY A 438 5.20 -4.10 -20.38
N ARG A 439 5.82 -4.17 -21.56
CA ARG A 439 5.61 -5.36 -22.40
C ARG A 439 5.82 -6.55 -21.49
N ALA A 440 4.80 -7.43 -21.44
CA ALA A 440 4.92 -8.62 -20.61
C ALA A 440 6.32 -9.20 -20.86
N ARG A 441 7.21 -9.07 -19.88
CA ARG A 441 8.43 -9.83 -19.93
C ARG A 441 7.98 -11.24 -20.29
N PRO A 442 8.55 -11.91 -21.24
CA PRO A 442 8.48 -13.37 -21.23
C PRO A 442 8.89 -13.70 -19.81
N ALA A 443 7.96 -14.23 -18.98
CA ALA A 443 8.01 -14.28 -17.52
C ALA A 443 9.47 -14.40 -17.11
N VAL A 444 10.05 -13.27 -16.66
CA VAL A 444 11.43 -13.28 -16.21
C VAL A 444 11.38 -14.27 -15.09
N ALA A 445 12.19 -15.26 -15.21
CA ALA A 445 12.39 -16.22 -14.16
C ALA A 445 12.35 -15.45 -12.85
N ALA A 446 11.31 -15.68 -12.02
CA ALA A 446 11.20 -15.07 -10.70
C ALA A 446 12.59 -15.14 -10.14
N ASP A 447 13.20 -13.99 -9.80
CA ASP A 447 14.63 -13.93 -9.54
C ASP A 447 14.98 -15.08 -8.61
N ARG A 448 15.56 -16.11 -9.21
CA ARG A 448 15.79 -17.37 -8.52
C ARG A 448 16.71 -17.09 -7.35
N PRO A 449 16.26 -17.32 -6.11
CA PRO A 449 17.13 -17.15 -4.95
C PRO A 449 18.46 -17.89 -5.14
N ASN A 450 19.55 -17.34 -4.65
CA ASN A 450 20.89 -17.95 -4.82
C ASN A 450 20.99 -19.34 -4.19
N ASP A 451 20.15 -19.64 -3.21
CA ASP A 451 20.02 -20.92 -2.51
C ASP A 451 18.98 -21.86 -3.12
N ALA A 452 18.36 -21.48 -4.23
CA ALA A 452 17.35 -22.31 -4.88
C ALA A 452 17.98 -23.54 -5.56
N ILE A 453 17.38 -24.68 -5.34
CA ILE A 453 17.63 -25.92 -6.05
C ILE A 453 16.93 -25.81 -7.41
N VAL A 454 17.68 -25.77 -8.48
CA VAL A 454 17.15 -25.73 -9.85
C VAL A 454 16.70 -27.12 -10.26
N LEU A 455 15.40 -27.29 -10.45
CA LEU A 455 14.82 -28.56 -10.86
C LEU A 455 14.78 -28.71 -12.39
N PHE A 456 14.67 -27.59 -13.12
CA PHE A 456 14.76 -27.58 -14.59
C PHE A 456 15.14 -26.18 -15.10
N ASP A 457 16.24 -26.12 -15.86
CA ASP A 457 16.77 -24.90 -16.49
C ASP A 457 16.79 -24.95 -18.04
N GLY A 458 16.07 -25.91 -18.61
CA GLY A 458 15.96 -26.08 -20.04
C GLY A 458 16.97 -27.09 -20.66
N LYS A 459 17.80 -27.73 -19.86
CA LYS A 459 18.91 -28.58 -20.39
C LYS A 459 18.60 -30.06 -20.37
N ASP A 460 18.19 -30.62 -19.22
CA ASP A 460 18.06 -32.06 -19.05
C ASP A 460 17.06 -32.45 -17.96
N PHE A 461 16.83 -33.76 -17.78
CA PHE A 461 15.97 -34.32 -16.72
C PHE A 461 16.78 -34.81 -15.51
N SER A 462 17.99 -34.28 -15.23
CA SER A 462 18.86 -34.77 -14.15
C SER A 462 18.20 -34.85 -12.79
N HIS A 463 17.25 -33.95 -12.49
CA HIS A 463 16.49 -33.91 -11.23
C HIS A 463 15.18 -34.71 -11.27
N TRP A 464 14.81 -35.32 -12.40
CA TRP A 464 13.52 -35.95 -12.63
C TRP A 464 13.64 -37.47 -12.82
N THR A 465 12.54 -38.20 -12.53
CA THR A 465 12.41 -39.65 -12.72
C THR A 465 10.93 -40.01 -12.98
N THR A 466 10.71 -41.17 -13.57
CA THR A 466 9.37 -41.78 -13.69
C THR A 466 8.98 -42.56 -12.42
N GLY A 467 9.88 -42.70 -11.45
CA GLY A 467 9.69 -43.52 -10.23
C GLY A 467 9.95 -45.03 -10.46
N GLY A 468 10.50 -45.41 -11.60
CA GLY A 468 10.89 -46.77 -11.96
C GLY A 468 11.99 -46.77 -13.00
N ASP A 469 12.24 -47.90 -13.67
CA ASP A 469 13.33 -48.07 -14.65
C ASP A 469 12.99 -47.52 -16.04
N LYS A 470 11.82 -46.93 -16.23
CA LYS A 470 11.46 -46.33 -17.53
C LYS A 470 12.14 -45.00 -17.72
N GLU A 471 12.65 -44.78 -18.92
CA GLU A 471 13.14 -43.49 -19.35
C GLU A 471 12.01 -42.47 -19.41
N ILE A 472 12.34 -41.18 -19.17
CA ILE A 472 11.38 -40.07 -19.30
C ILE A 472 11.06 -39.85 -20.77
N GLY A 473 9.81 -40.06 -21.14
CA GLY A 473 9.33 -39.92 -22.52
C GLY A 473 8.94 -38.49 -22.93
N TRP A 474 9.15 -37.50 -22.07
CA TRP A 474 8.93 -36.08 -22.39
C TRP A 474 9.99 -35.55 -23.31
N LYS A 475 9.76 -34.46 -24.03
CA LYS A 475 10.72 -33.82 -24.93
C LYS A 475 11.29 -32.55 -24.33
N ILE A 476 12.57 -32.31 -24.55
CA ILE A 476 13.22 -31.01 -24.29
C ILE A 476 13.53 -30.38 -25.64
N ALA A 477 13.05 -29.18 -25.88
CA ALA A 477 13.36 -28.34 -27.03
C ALA A 477 13.20 -26.86 -26.63
N ASP A 478 14.06 -26.00 -27.16
CA ASP A 478 14.00 -24.55 -26.97
C ASP A 478 13.94 -24.10 -25.48
N GLY A 479 14.58 -24.86 -24.59
CA GLY A 479 14.59 -24.60 -23.15
C GLY A 479 13.32 -24.98 -22.41
N GLU A 480 12.39 -25.69 -23.07
CA GLU A 480 11.13 -26.18 -22.53
C GLU A 480 11.14 -27.71 -22.42
N MET A 481 10.54 -28.27 -21.37
CA MET A 481 10.16 -29.66 -21.34
C MET A 481 8.67 -29.81 -21.60
N THR A 482 8.31 -30.65 -22.54
CA THR A 482 6.94 -30.79 -23.05
C THR A 482 6.44 -32.21 -22.88
N ILE A 483 5.23 -32.36 -22.37
CA ILE A 483 4.54 -33.66 -22.24
C ILE A 483 4.35 -34.28 -23.63
N VAL A 484 4.74 -35.54 -23.76
CA VAL A 484 4.33 -36.39 -24.85
C VAL A 484 3.16 -37.26 -24.35
N PRO A 485 1.97 -37.19 -24.93
CA PRO A 485 0.81 -37.96 -24.46
C PRO A 485 1.09 -39.46 -24.34
N LYS A 486 0.69 -40.06 -23.22
CA LYS A 486 0.94 -41.47 -22.84
C LYS A 486 2.36 -41.80 -22.42
N SER A 487 3.23 -40.83 -22.24
CA SER A 487 4.60 -41.06 -21.74
C SER A 487 4.68 -41.24 -20.21
N GLY A 488 3.61 -40.89 -19.50
CA GLY A 488 3.51 -40.95 -18.05
C GLY A 488 4.02 -39.66 -17.37
N SER A 489 3.62 -39.51 -16.11
CA SER A 489 4.03 -38.38 -15.25
C SER A 489 5.49 -38.52 -14.82
N ILE A 490 6.12 -37.39 -14.50
CA ILE A 490 7.48 -37.35 -13.96
C ILE A 490 7.47 -36.74 -12.55
N MET A 491 8.44 -37.12 -11.71
CA MET A 491 8.56 -36.56 -10.38
C MET A 491 10.03 -36.26 -10.04
N THR A 492 10.23 -35.39 -9.05
CA THR A 492 11.59 -35.11 -8.58
C THR A 492 12.23 -36.34 -7.93
N LYS A 493 13.54 -36.50 -8.12
CA LYS A 493 14.35 -37.52 -7.42
C LYS A 493 14.48 -37.22 -5.92
N HIS A 494 14.40 -35.94 -5.55
CA HIS A 494 14.45 -35.46 -4.17
C HIS A 494 13.07 -35.27 -3.60
N ASN A 495 12.95 -35.54 -2.30
CA ASN A 495 11.74 -35.29 -1.52
C ASN A 495 11.88 -33.97 -0.73
N PHE A 496 10.77 -33.28 -0.55
CA PHE A 496 10.72 -31.99 0.14
C PHE A 496 9.67 -32.00 1.27
N THR A 497 9.95 -31.28 2.34
CA THR A 497 9.01 -31.06 3.45
C THR A 497 8.30 -29.72 3.28
N ASP A 498 8.88 -28.65 3.77
CA ASP A 498 8.40 -27.28 3.59
C ASP A 498 9.24 -26.58 2.54
N PHE A 499 8.60 -25.78 1.70
CA PHE A 499 9.35 -25.12 0.62
C PHE A 499 8.58 -23.95 0.00
N LYS A 500 9.33 -23.12 -0.71
CA LYS A 500 8.81 -22.25 -1.78
C LYS A 500 9.21 -22.83 -3.12
N MET A 501 8.30 -22.85 -4.08
CA MET A 501 8.54 -23.40 -5.43
C MET A 501 8.01 -22.44 -6.49
N HIS A 502 8.78 -22.29 -7.55
CA HIS A 502 8.35 -21.63 -8.78
C HIS A 502 8.27 -22.65 -9.92
N VAL A 503 7.24 -22.53 -10.76
CA VAL A 503 7.10 -23.30 -11.97
C VAL A 503 6.37 -22.50 -13.04
N GLU A 504 6.95 -22.45 -14.25
CA GLU A 504 6.27 -21.88 -15.42
C GLU A 504 5.68 -23.01 -16.29
N PHE A 505 4.47 -22.77 -16.78
CA PHE A 505 3.77 -23.73 -17.65
C PHE A 505 3.01 -23.01 -18.77
N LYS A 506 2.75 -23.76 -19.84
CA LYS A 506 2.03 -23.29 -21.02
C LYS A 506 1.06 -24.36 -21.49
N THR A 507 -0.24 -24.07 -21.46
CA THR A 507 -1.27 -24.97 -21.99
C THR A 507 -1.33 -24.88 -23.51
N PRO A 508 -1.64 -25.98 -24.24
CA PRO A 508 -1.73 -25.97 -25.70
C PRO A 508 -2.98 -25.21 -26.17
N GLN A 509 -2.88 -24.64 -27.37
CA GLN A 509 -4.08 -24.19 -28.09
C GLN A 509 -4.81 -25.42 -28.63
N LEU A 510 -6.05 -25.63 -28.21
CA LEU A 510 -6.87 -26.75 -28.62
C LEU A 510 -8.12 -26.24 -29.38
N PRO A 511 -8.73 -27.10 -30.22
CA PRO A 511 -9.98 -26.77 -30.90
C PRO A 511 -11.09 -26.35 -29.93
N PRO A 512 -11.96 -25.40 -30.31
CA PRO A 512 -13.00 -24.86 -29.42
C PRO A 512 -14.03 -25.87 -28.92
N GLU A 513 -14.17 -27.00 -29.58
CA GLU A 513 -15.03 -28.14 -29.20
C GLU A 513 -14.49 -28.93 -28.01
N VAL A 514 -13.21 -28.82 -27.67
CA VAL A 514 -12.62 -29.49 -26.50
C VAL A 514 -13.12 -28.79 -25.22
N LYS A 515 -13.82 -29.53 -24.38
CA LYS A 515 -14.47 -29.00 -23.18
C LYS A 515 -13.97 -29.67 -21.90
N GLY A 516 -14.30 -29.05 -20.77
CA GLY A 516 -14.07 -29.61 -19.43
C GLY A 516 -12.58 -29.92 -19.19
N GLN A 517 -12.28 -31.06 -18.62
CA GLN A 517 -10.95 -31.51 -18.25
C GLN A 517 -10.05 -31.92 -19.43
N GLY A 518 -10.51 -31.81 -20.66
CA GLY A 518 -9.69 -32.03 -21.86
C GLY A 518 -8.91 -30.81 -22.31
N ARG A 519 -9.11 -29.65 -21.70
CA ARG A 519 -8.56 -28.34 -22.09
C ARG A 519 -7.12 -28.10 -21.59
N GLY A 520 -6.15 -28.86 -22.11
CA GLY A 520 -4.75 -28.68 -21.71
C GLY A 520 -4.49 -29.07 -20.25
N ASN A 521 -5.00 -30.21 -19.84
CA ASN A 521 -4.95 -30.69 -18.47
C ASN A 521 -3.57 -31.18 -18.04
N SER A 522 -3.15 -30.76 -16.87
CA SER A 522 -1.99 -31.22 -16.12
C SER A 522 -2.17 -30.83 -14.64
N GLY A 523 -1.15 -31.07 -13.81
CA GLY A 523 -1.17 -30.67 -12.39
C GLY A 523 0.21 -30.71 -11.78
N VAL A 524 0.42 -29.84 -10.79
CA VAL A 524 1.58 -29.88 -9.89
C VAL A 524 1.15 -30.57 -8.60
N TYR A 525 1.64 -31.79 -8.39
CA TYR A 525 1.39 -32.54 -7.15
C TYR A 525 2.50 -32.29 -6.14
N ILE A 526 2.15 -31.61 -5.08
CA ILE A 526 3.00 -31.37 -3.92
C ILE A 526 3.07 -32.66 -3.08
N GLN A 527 4.27 -33.19 -2.86
CA GLN A 527 4.51 -34.45 -2.16
C GLN A 527 3.71 -35.64 -2.72
N ARG A 528 3.26 -35.59 -3.99
CA ARG A 528 2.30 -36.53 -4.61
C ARG A 528 0.96 -36.64 -3.86
N ARG A 529 0.62 -35.70 -3.01
CA ARG A 529 -0.56 -35.70 -2.13
C ARG A 529 -1.57 -34.62 -2.47
N TYR A 530 -1.08 -33.41 -2.78
CA TYR A 530 -1.92 -32.22 -2.96
C TYR A 530 -1.71 -31.68 -4.38
N GLU A 531 -2.79 -31.61 -5.14
CA GLU A 531 -2.77 -31.19 -6.53
C GLU A 531 -3.13 -29.72 -6.66
N VAL A 532 -2.25 -28.93 -7.29
CA VAL A 532 -2.55 -27.62 -7.85
C VAL A 532 -2.82 -27.82 -9.34
N GLN A 533 -4.06 -27.57 -9.75
CA GLN A 533 -4.56 -27.85 -11.10
C GLN A 533 -3.93 -26.94 -12.16
N ILE A 534 -3.57 -27.53 -13.30
CA ILE A 534 -3.23 -26.83 -14.54
C ILE A 534 -4.30 -27.17 -15.58
N LEU A 535 -4.94 -26.13 -16.14
CA LEU A 535 -5.99 -26.26 -17.14
C LEU A 535 -6.10 -24.96 -17.94
N ASP A 536 -6.52 -24.99 -19.20
CA ASP A 536 -6.98 -23.78 -19.88
C ASP A 536 -8.33 -23.36 -19.32
N SER A 537 -8.30 -22.39 -18.44
CA SER A 537 -9.48 -21.78 -17.79
C SER A 537 -9.64 -20.30 -18.15
N TYR A 538 -9.01 -19.85 -19.25
CA TYR A 538 -9.10 -18.45 -19.67
C TYR A 538 -10.54 -17.99 -19.84
N GLY A 539 -10.88 -16.87 -19.15
CA GLY A 539 -12.22 -16.27 -19.21
C GLY A 539 -13.34 -17.04 -18.50
N LEU A 540 -13.01 -18.09 -17.74
CA LEU A 540 -14.00 -18.87 -16.99
C LEU A 540 -14.09 -18.45 -15.53
N GLU A 541 -15.24 -18.76 -14.91
CA GLU A 541 -15.41 -18.58 -13.46
C GLU A 541 -14.54 -19.57 -12.67
N PRO A 542 -13.97 -19.15 -11.53
CA PRO A 542 -13.18 -20.03 -10.67
C PRO A 542 -14.02 -21.21 -10.14
N LYS A 543 -13.50 -22.43 -10.26
CA LYS A 543 -14.12 -23.64 -9.71
C LYS A 543 -13.07 -24.57 -9.12
N LYS A 544 -13.50 -25.53 -8.29
CA LYS A 544 -12.60 -26.48 -7.60
C LYS A 544 -11.85 -27.45 -8.53
N ASN A 545 -12.13 -27.42 -9.83
CA ASN A 545 -11.52 -28.24 -10.88
C ASN A 545 -11.02 -27.42 -12.07
N GLU A 546 -10.93 -26.11 -11.94
CA GLU A 546 -10.35 -25.19 -12.92
C GLU A 546 -8.91 -24.83 -12.54
N CYS A 547 -8.21 -24.14 -13.42
CA CYS A 547 -6.81 -23.73 -13.23
C CYS A 547 -6.57 -23.07 -11.86
N ALA A 548 -5.43 -23.37 -11.25
CA ALA A 548 -5.02 -22.88 -9.93
C ALA A 548 -5.91 -23.35 -8.76
N SER A 549 -6.88 -24.25 -8.96
CA SER A 549 -7.58 -24.84 -7.81
C SER A 549 -6.66 -25.78 -7.01
N ILE A 550 -6.84 -25.85 -5.70
CA ILE A 550 -6.43 -27.00 -4.90
C ILE A 550 -7.48 -28.07 -5.24
N TYR A 551 -7.11 -28.96 -6.14
CA TYR A 551 -8.05 -29.77 -6.93
C TYR A 551 -9.08 -30.50 -6.09
N THR A 552 -10.37 -30.36 -6.45
CA THR A 552 -11.57 -30.86 -5.76
C THR A 552 -11.81 -30.29 -4.36
N PHE A 553 -10.84 -29.57 -3.77
CA PHE A 553 -10.94 -29.03 -2.41
C PHE A 553 -11.36 -27.56 -2.40
N LYS A 554 -10.56 -26.65 -2.99
CA LYS A 554 -10.84 -25.21 -2.99
C LYS A 554 -10.62 -24.60 -4.38
N ALA A 555 -11.59 -23.80 -4.85
CA ALA A 555 -11.43 -22.95 -6.02
C ALA A 555 -10.45 -21.80 -5.72
N PRO A 556 -9.68 -21.32 -6.70
CA PRO A 556 -8.91 -20.09 -6.51
C PRO A 556 -9.84 -18.92 -6.24
N ASP A 557 -9.41 -17.98 -5.42
CA ASP A 557 -10.20 -16.79 -5.08
C ASP A 557 -10.46 -15.90 -6.31
N LYS A 558 -9.59 -16.01 -7.33
CA LYS A 558 -9.72 -15.31 -8.62
C LYS A 558 -9.13 -16.16 -9.74
N ASN A 559 -9.78 -16.16 -10.91
CA ASN A 559 -9.19 -16.71 -12.13
C ASN A 559 -8.32 -15.64 -12.83
N VAL A 560 -7.03 -15.89 -12.91
CA VAL A 560 -6.03 -15.06 -13.61
C VAL A 560 -5.31 -15.83 -14.71
N CYS A 561 -5.95 -16.90 -15.20
CA CYS A 561 -5.45 -17.74 -16.27
C CYS A 561 -5.29 -16.92 -17.55
N LYS A 562 -4.11 -17.01 -18.19
CA LYS A 562 -3.86 -16.43 -19.50
C LYS A 562 -4.40 -17.31 -20.62
N LYS A 563 -4.41 -16.78 -21.85
CA LYS A 563 -4.85 -17.53 -23.02
C LYS A 563 -3.97 -18.76 -23.25
N PRO A 564 -4.54 -19.86 -23.79
CA PRO A 564 -3.72 -21.01 -24.18
C PRO A 564 -2.64 -20.59 -25.19
N GLY A 565 -1.45 -21.16 -25.05
CA GLY A 565 -0.24 -20.78 -25.79
C GLY A 565 0.59 -19.69 -25.12
N GLU A 566 0.10 -19.03 -24.08
CA GLU A 566 0.87 -18.07 -23.28
C GLU A 566 1.47 -18.74 -22.04
N TRP A 567 2.69 -18.28 -21.65
CA TRP A 567 3.33 -18.73 -20.43
C TRP A 567 2.65 -18.18 -19.19
N GLN A 568 2.49 -19.04 -18.20
CA GLN A 568 1.90 -18.77 -16.90
C GLN A 568 2.84 -19.26 -15.81
N SER A 569 2.72 -18.73 -14.59
CA SER A 569 3.55 -19.14 -13.45
C SER A 569 2.72 -19.48 -12.23
N TYR A 570 3.19 -20.47 -11.47
CA TYR A 570 2.80 -20.70 -10.09
C TYR A 570 3.99 -20.45 -9.18
N ASP A 571 3.78 -19.65 -8.13
CA ASP A 571 4.65 -19.54 -6.97
C ASP A 571 3.92 -20.14 -5.79
N ILE A 572 4.42 -21.26 -5.29
CA ILE A 572 3.79 -22.07 -4.26
C ILE A 572 4.60 -21.97 -2.98
N THR A 573 3.97 -21.57 -1.87
CA THR A 573 4.53 -21.76 -0.52
C THR A 573 3.78 -22.91 0.14
N PHE A 574 4.51 -23.93 0.57
CA PHE A 574 3.97 -25.14 1.16
C PHE A 574 4.55 -25.42 2.54
N HIS A 575 3.67 -25.67 3.49
CA HIS A 575 4.00 -26.22 4.79
C HIS A 575 3.35 -27.60 4.92
N ALA A 576 4.17 -28.62 5.14
CA ALA A 576 3.72 -30.01 5.25
C ALA A 576 2.88 -30.24 6.51
N ALA A 577 1.99 -31.22 6.46
CA ALA A 577 1.30 -31.72 7.64
C ALA A 577 2.30 -32.18 8.70
N ARG A 578 2.00 -31.96 9.99
CA ARG A 578 2.86 -32.36 11.10
C ARG A 578 2.31 -33.59 11.79
N TYR A 579 3.19 -34.51 12.13
CA TYR A 579 2.88 -35.79 12.75
C TYR A 579 3.72 -36.06 14.00
N GLU A 580 3.15 -36.78 14.91
CA GLU A 580 3.84 -37.46 16.01
C GLU A 580 3.64 -38.98 15.80
N GLY A 581 4.67 -39.68 15.34
CA GLY A 581 4.52 -41.01 14.80
C GLY A 581 3.53 -41.03 13.62
N GLN A 582 2.44 -41.78 13.75
CA GLN A 582 1.36 -41.84 12.74
C GLN A 582 0.19 -40.88 13.03
N LYS A 583 0.21 -40.20 14.16
CA LYS A 583 -0.87 -39.28 14.56
C LYS A 583 -0.63 -37.89 13.94
N LYS A 584 -1.56 -37.45 13.09
CA LYS A 584 -1.50 -36.10 12.53
C LYS A 584 -1.83 -35.04 13.59
N LEU A 585 -0.95 -34.06 13.76
CA LEU A 585 -1.07 -32.94 14.71
C LEU A 585 -1.55 -31.65 14.03
N LYS A 586 -1.07 -31.37 12.79
CA LYS A 586 -1.44 -30.19 12.01
C LYS A 586 -1.65 -30.57 10.55
N ASN A 587 -2.60 -29.93 9.91
CA ASN A 587 -2.83 -30.09 8.48
C ASN A 587 -1.76 -29.38 7.65
N ALA A 588 -1.61 -29.76 6.39
CA ALA A 588 -0.79 -29.05 5.43
C ALA A 588 -1.37 -27.66 5.13
N ARG A 589 -0.54 -26.72 4.71
CA ARG A 589 -0.95 -25.37 4.33
C ARG A 589 -0.34 -24.98 2.98
N ILE A 590 -1.15 -24.34 2.14
CA ILE A 590 -0.75 -23.95 0.78
C ILE A 590 -1.11 -22.49 0.57
N SER A 591 -0.11 -21.69 0.17
CA SER A 591 -0.32 -20.40 -0.49
C SER A 591 0.07 -20.52 -1.95
N LEU A 592 -0.72 -19.95 -2.85
CA LEU A 592 -0.48 -19.97 -4.29
C LEU A 592 -0.62 -18.57 -4.90
N VAL A 593 0.45 -18.14 -5.55
CA VAL A 593 0.43 -16.99 -6.45
C VAL A 593 0.39 -17.51 -7.90
N HIS A 594 -0.62 -17.10 -8.66
CA HIS A 594 -0.77 -17.44 -10.07
C HIS A 594 -0.59 -16.17 -10.93
N ASN A 595 0.38 -16.16 -11.81
CA ASN A 595 0.72 -14.99 -12.65
C ASN A 595 0.90 -13.70 -11.84
N GLY A 596 1.57 -13.78 -10.68
CA GLY A 596 1.80 -12.66 -9.77
C GLY A 596 0.62 -12.27 -8.88
N VAL A 597 -0.51 -12.99 -8.93
CA VAL A 597 -1.69 -12.74 -8.11
C VAL A 597 -1.87 -13.85 -7.08
N LEU A 598 -1.92 -13.51 -5.80
CA LEU A 598 -2.22 -14.45 -4.73
C LEU A 598 -3.66 -14.95 -4.89
N VAL A 599 -3.84 -16.25 -5.13
CA VAL A 599 -5.15 -16.89 -5.38
C VAL A 599 -5.53 -17.90 -4.30
N HIS A 600 -4.58 -18.30 -3.47
CA HIS A 600 -4.77 -19.01 -2.21
C HIS A 600 -3.83 -18.43 -1.16
N ASP A 601 -4.36 -18.02 -0.02
CA ASP A 601 -3.60 -17.47 1.09
C ASP A 601 -3.66 -18.41 2.28
N ASP A 602 -2.52 -19.04 2.58
CA ASP A 602 -2.29 -19.93 3.72
C ASP A 602 -3.45 -20.92 3.99
N VAL A 603 -3.93 -21.55 2.91
CA VAL A 603 -5.09 -22.44 2.95
C VAL A 603 -4.74 -23.73 3.66
N GLU A 604 -5.46 -24.04 4.72
CA GLU A 604 -5.33 -25.31 5.45
C GLU A 604 -6.01 -26.45 4.67
N VAL A 605 -5.22 -27.49 4.32
CA VAL A 605 -5.67 -28.64 3.53
C VAL A 605 -5.71 -29.88 4.42
N PRO A 606 -6.90 -30.36 4.80
CA PRO A 606 -7.02 -31.40 5.84
C PRO A 606 -6.69 -32.81 5.37
N ASN A 607 -6.60 -33.04 4.06
CA ASN A 607 -6.31 -34.36 3.50
C ASN A 607 -5.76 -34.23 2.07
N LYS A 608 -5.27 -35.33 1.51
CA LYS A 608 -4.87 -35.43 0.11
C LYS A 608 -5.97 -34.93 -0.83
N THR A 609 -5.61 -34.41 -2.01
CA THR A 609 -6.55 -33.92 -3.01
C THR A 609 -6.44 -34.68 -4.34
N GLY A 610 -7.52 -34.69 -5.11
CA GLY A 610 -7.54 -35.38 -6.39
C GLY A 610 -7.09 -36.85 -6.32
N ALA A 611 -6.23 -37.24 -7.26
CA ALA A 611 -5.61 -38.56 -7.31
C ALA A 611 -4.35 -38.70 -6.41
N GLY A 612 -4.14 -37.77 -5.49
CA GLY A 612 -2.99 -37.77 -4.59
C GLY A 612 -2.89 -39.02 -3.71
N GLN A 613 -1.67 -39.34 -3.30
CA GLN A 613 -1.41 -40.42 -2.34
C GLN A 613 -1.89 -40.04 -0.94
N GLN A 614 -2.03 -41.04 -0.07
CA GLN A 614 -2.36 -40.80 1.34
C GLN A 614 -1.30 -39.96 2.03
N GLU A 615 -1.74 -39.12 2.95
CA GLU A 615 -0.82 -38.33 3.80
C GLU A 615 -0.03 -39.22 4.74
N GLY A 616 1.13 -38.75 5.12
CA GLY A 616 2.00 -39.40 6.09
C GLY A 616 3.10 -38.44 6.54
N PRO A 617 3.89 -38.86 7.56
CA PRO A 617 4.93 -38.01 8.15
C PRO A 617 6.13 -37.77 7.22
N GLU A 618 6.31 -38.62 6.21
CA GLU A 618 7.50 -38.60 5.36
C GLU A 618 7.44 -37.44 4.34
N PRO A 619 8.58 -36.78 4.01
CA PRO A 619 8.63 -35.85 2.91
C PRO A 619 8.34 -36.56 1.58
N GLY A 620 7.88 -35.82 0.59
CA GLY A 620 7.52 -36.38 -0.71
C GLY A 620 8.04 -35.57 -1.89
N PRO A 621 8.07 -36.18 -3.10
CA PRO A 621 8.52 -35.50 -4.30
C PRO A 621 7.46 -34.56 -4.88
N ILE A 622 7.89 -33.64 -5.72
CA ILE A 622 7.01 -32.88 -6.62
C ILE A 622 6.76 -33.75 -7.86
N LEU A 623 5.49 -33.88 -8.26
CA LEU A 623 5.13 -34.60 -9.48
C LEU A 623 4.45 -33.64 -10.47
N LEU A 624 4.86 -33.68 -11.72
CA LEU A 624 4.19 -33.05 -12.84
C LEU A 624 3.38 -34.09 -13.59
N GLN A 625 2.06 -33.83 -13.69
CA GLN A 625 1.11 -34.81 -14.20
C GLN A 625 1.07 -34.82 -15.72
N GLU A 626 1.19 -36.00 -16.33
CA GLU A 626 0.77 -36.28 -17.69
C GLU A 626 -0.72 -36.69 -17.67
N HIS A 627 -1.55 -35.99 -18.45
CA HIS A 627 -3.00 -36.23 -18.53
C HIS A 627 -3.52 -36.21 -19.98
N GLY A 628 -2.71 -36.69 -20.93
CA GLY A 628 -3.05 -36.76 -22.34
C GLY A 628 -2.95 -35.47 -23.13
N ASN A 629 -2.50 -34.37 -22.51
CA ASN A 629 -2.37 -33.06 -23.16
C ASN A 629 -0.91 -32.61 -23.26
N VAL A 630 -0.60 -31.86 -24.32
CA VAL A 630 0.74 -31.35 -24.62
C VAL A 630 0.98 -30.04 -23.83
N VAL A 631 1.21 -30.16 -22.52
CA VAL A 631 1.57 -29.01 -21.68
C VAL A 631 3.10 -28.89 -21.63
N SER A 632 3.61 -27.67 -21.77
CA SER A 632 5.03 -27.36 -21.66
C SER A 632 5.36 -26.72 -20.31
N PHE A 633 6.57 -27.00 -19.82
CA PHE A 633 7.11 -26.45 -18.57
C PHE A 633 8.50 -25.87 -18.78
N ARG A 634 8.87 -24.86 -17.98
CA ARG A 634 10.22 -24.31 -17.94
C ARG A 634 10.48 -23.62 -16.59
N ASN A 635 11.70 -23.21 -16.33
CA ASN A 635 12.09 -22.41 -15.18
C ASN A 635 11.50 -22.95 -13.87
N ILE A 636 11.93 -24.15 -13.47
CA ILE A 636 11.43 -24.80 -12.25
C ILE A 636 12.53 -24.80 -11.21
N TRP A 637 12.23 -24.21 -10.03
CA TRP A 637 13.14 -24.22 -8.90
C TRP A 637 12.39 -24.27 -7.57
N ILE A 638 13.09 -24.65 -6.51
CA ILE A 638 12.54 -24.84 -5.17
C ILE A 638 13.55 -24.38 -4.12
N VAL A 639 13.06 -23.72 -3.07
CA VAL A 639 13.82 -23.34 -1.88
C VAL A 639 13.22 -24.07 -0.70
N PRO A 640 13.94 -25.02 -0.04
CA PRO A 640 13.51 -25.59 1.23
C PRO A 640 13.37 -24.50 2.31
N LEU A 641 12.36 -24.63 3.20
CA LEU A 641 12.09 -23.72 4.32
C LEU A 641 12.47 -24.35 5.65
#